data_ad011b80f431637a3f4c53a0d3e593ca
#
_entry.id   ad011b80f431637a3f4c53a0d3e593ca
#
_cell.length_a   1.000
_cell.length_b   1.000
_cell.length_c   1.000
_cell.angle_alpha   90.00
_cell.angle_beta   90.00
_cell.angle_gamma   90.00
#
_symmetry.space_group_name_H-M   'P 1'
#
loop_
_entity.id
_entity.type
_entity.pdbx_description
1 polymer ?
#
loop_
_entity_poly.entity_id
_entity_poly.type
_entity_poly.pdbx_seq_one_letter_code
_entity_poly.pdbx_strand_id
1 'polypeptide(L)'
;MQTYDVVAMGAGHNGLVAAAYLAKAGKKVLVLERKPWPGGGVVTREINTPGYWHDEHSSVHIMIQGNPMIRRDELGLQSRFGLEYRYNIPYAMIFPDQTTLVAYQDLDRTCEQIARISARDAETYRRFAKRAMAMLPMFASGLYVPPTPLGALVSMLDSNEEGREILDAMQRSSLEIANQSFESEKVKVWLLRLVSENLQMPDELGTGFGLYLMPGLMHGFGVSQPVGGSGKLSESLVRCIEHYGGEVRCNSEVTKILSSGGRATGVRLSTGEEFVAKDAVIGAIHPHRLRAFLDGVPERVLARAERASLAAFSIMVSHYDLKEKARFRAGEEVSHAIMLEFMASERLSDMLDDFDALRRGRITERVLGAGGDESINDPSRVPPGRGMFHGITFAPYNLEEGGAARWDEIKEEMGDRSLRHYQKFIANLTSDNIVKRTVVTPLDHARNLPNSMVGGDVHGVAPYFYQTAGHRPTPDLAQYTVPGVERFYLVGPFLHPGGGVFGAGRATAMRMFEHLGLDFDRVAGDQVAGGETGQGSSRTVTLGAGNAAGLRAASAAPTASAASTASVAPGATAVPRAPVDDQTITLYGPAGEDLMTIRSIAREGAELVVKGQAYGTMPLTAKLRPEQARRILRMLGLSVFPLLFTFLFRRSKPRDAPSD
;
A
#
# COMPACT_ATOMS: atom_id res chain seq x y z
N MET A 1 -0.26 29.55 -23.54
CA MET A 1 -0.12 28.31 -22.69
C MET A 1 -0.66 28.61 -21.32
N GLN A 2 -1.52 27.77 -20.80
CA GLN A 2 -1.97 27.86 -19.40
C GLN A 2 -0.87 27.41 -18.47
N THR A 3 -0.73 28.08 -17.34
CA THR A 3 0.38 27.88 -16.41
C THR A 3 -0.15 27.50 -15.02
N TYR A 4 0.41 26.44 -14.46
CA TYR A 4 0.13 25.92 -13.13
C TYR A 4 1.43 25.80 -12.33
N ASP A 5 1.35 25.69 -11.03
CA ASP A 5 2.53 25.39 -10.22
C ASP A 5 2.89 23.92 -10.40
N VAL A 6 1.87 23.03 -10.36
CA VAL A 6 2.05 21.58 -10.56
C VAL A 6 1.06 21.06 -11.58
N VAL A 7 1.55 20.24 -12.52
CA VAL A 7 0.71 19.48 -13.47
C VAL A 7 0.86 17.99 -13.20
N ALA A 8 -0.25 17.29 -13.00
CA ALA A 8 -0.29 15.86 -12.76
C ALA A 8 -0.90 15.12 -13.96
N MET A 9 -0.17 14.14 -14.49
CA MET A 9 -0.63 13.21 -15.50
C MET A 9 -1.25 11.99 -14.83
N GLY A 10 -2.56 11.78 -15.05
CA GLY A 10 -3.35 10.67 -14.53
C GLY A 10 -4.05 11.00 -13.22
N ALA A 11 -5.40 10.90 -13.23
CA ALA A 11 -6.26 11.07 -12.07
C ALA A 11 -6.54 9.73 -11.35
N GLY A 12 -5.60 8.79 -11.34
CA GLY A 12 -5.67 7.62 -10.46
C GLY A 12 -5.60 8.06 -8.99
N HIS A 13 -6.17 7.28 -8.07
CA HIS A 13 -6.28 7.67 -6.65
C HIS A 13 -4.95 8.13 -6.03
N ASN A 14 -3.80 7.55 -6.38
CA ASN A 14 -2.49 7.98 -5.88
C ASN A 14 -2.10 9.36 -6.43
N GLY A 15 -2.36 9.64 -7.71
CA GLY A 15 -2.17 10.96 -8.32
C GLY A 15 -3.04 12.03 -7.68
N LEU A 16 -4.33 11.70 -7.46
CA LEU A 16 -5.28 12.57 -6.77
C LEU A 16 -4.86 12.85 -5.32
N VAL A 17 -4.35 11.87 -4.59
CA VAL A 17 -3.83 12.06 -3.21
C VAL A 17 -2.67 13.05 -3.21
N ALA A 18 -1.68 12.87 -4.08
CA ALA A 18 -0.53 13.79 -4.15
C ALA A 18 -0.97 15.21 -4.55
N ALA A 19 -1.87 15.32 -5.54
CA ALA A 19 -2.43 16.59 -6.00
C ALA A 19 -3.23 17.31 -4.89
N ALA A 20 -4.01 16.56 -4.09
CA ALA A 20 -4.82 17.13 -3.00
C ALA A 20 -3.96 17.75 -1.89
N TYR A 21 -2.85 17.10 -1.48
CA TYR A 21 -1.92 17.69 -0.51
C TYR A 21 -1.27 18.96 -1.05
N LEU A 22 -0.87 18.99 -2.32
CA LEU A 22 -0.26 20.17 -2.94
C LEU A 22 -1.27 21.31 -3.11
N ALA A 23 -2.51 21.01 -3.51
CA ALA A 23 -3.58 22.01 -3.57
C ALA A 23 -3.89 22.59 -2.18
N LYS A 24 -3.97 21.74 -1.14
CA LYS A 24 -4.14 22.16 0.26
C LYS A 24 -2.97 23.03 0.75
N ALA A 25 -1.75 22.81 0.21
CA ALA A 25 -0.59 23.67 0.47
C ALA A 25 -0.62 25.02 -0.30
N GLY A 26 -1.68 25.31 -1.06
CA GLY A 26 -1.84 26.55 -1.82
C GLY A 26 -1.19 26.55 -3.20
N LYS A 27 -0.78 25.38 -3.72
CA LYS A 27 -0.27 25.27 -5.09
C LYS A 27 -1.43 25.25 -6.09
N LYS A 28 -1.28 25.96 -7.22
CA LYS A 28 -2.21 25.86 -8.35
C LYS A 28 -1.94 24.55 -9.09
N VAL A 29 -2.79 23.54 -8.88
CA VAL A 29 -2.61 22.19 -9.41
C VAL A 29 -3.58 21.93 -10.56
N LEU A 30 -3.09 21.31 -11.65
CA LEU A 30 -3.89 20.74 -12.73
C LEU A 30 -3.69 19.24 -12.77
N VAL A 31 -4.77 18.46 -12.70
CA VAL A 31 -4.76 17.02 -12.93
C VAL A 31 -5.41 16.71 -14.27
N LEU A 32 -4.73 15.94 -15.11
CA LEU A 32 -5.15 15.58 -16.47
C LEU A 32 -5.42 14.07 -16.55
N GLU A 33 -6.64 13.70 -16.92
CA GLU A 33 -7.06 12.30 -17.04
C GLU A 33 -7.54 12.00 -18.46
N ARG A 34 -7.06 10.88 -19.03
CA ARG A 34 -7.44 10.47 -20.39
C ARG A 34 -8.88 9.95 -20.50
N LYS A 35 -9.40 9.33 -19.43
CA LYS A 35 -10.78 8.83 -19.39
C LYS A 35 -11.77 9.94 -19.11
N PRO A 36 -13.07 9.74 -19.40
CA PRO A 36 -14.13 10.70 -19.04
C PRO A 36 -14.46 10.74 -17.53
N TRP A 37 -13.75 9.95 -16.71
CA TRP A 37 -13.90 9.91 -15.24
C TRP A 37 -12.54 9.75 -14.55
N PRO A 38 -12.37 10.33 -13.36
CA PRO A 38 -11.18 10.13 -12.53
C PRO A 38 -11.26 8.83 -11.72
N GLY A 39 -10.13 8.41 -11.12
CA GLY A 39 -10.06 7.32 -10.14
C GLY A 39 -9.07 6.21 -10.51
N GLY A 40 -8.78 6.03 -11.79
CA GLY A 40 -7.88 4.94 -12.24
C GLY A 40 -8.45 3.56 -11.87
N GLY A 41 -7.80 2.83 -10.93
CA GLY A 41 -8.29 1.55 -10.40
C GLY A 41 -9.27 1.68 -9.22
N VAL A 42 -9.64 2.90 -8.82
CA VAL A 42 -10.58 3.17 -7.71
C VAL A 42 -11.78 3.93 -8.26
N VAL A 43 -12.64 3.19 -8.97
CA VAL A 43 -13.77 3.71 -9.73
C VAL A 43 -15.00 2.84 -9.53
N THR A 44 -16.13 3.46 -9.28
CA THR A 44 -17.46 2.81 -9.22
C THR A 44 -18.31 3.37 -10.35
N ARG A 45 -18.88 2.49 -11.16
CA ARG A 45 -19.67 2.88 -12.34
C ARG A 45 -20.82 1.91 -12.63
N GLU A 46 -21.77 2.37 -13.42
CA GLU A 46 -22.78 1.55 -14.06
C GLU A 46 -22.13 0.78 -15.23
N ILE A 47 -21.57 -0.41 -14.94
CA ILE A 47 -20.86 -1.22 -15.94
C ILE A 47 -21.84 -1.94 -16.88
N ASN A 48 -22.94 -2.44 -16.33
CA ASN A 48 -23.90 -3.28 -17.03
C ASN A 48 -25.20 -2.56 -17.35
N THR A 49 -26.00 -2.30 -16.31
CA THR A 49 -27.36 -1.76 -16.41
C THR A 49 -27.44 -0.49 -15.56
N PRO A 50 -28.17 0.55 -16.00
CA PRO A 50 -28.39 1.74 -15.19
C PRO A 50 -28.97 1.41 -13.81
N GLY A 51 -28.44 2.07 -12.78
CA GLY A 51 -28.80 1.86 -11.38
C GLY A 51 -27.96 0.80 -10.65
N TYR A 52 -27.12 0.02 -11.35
CA TYR A 52 -26.22 -0.96 -10.73
C TYR A 52 -24.78 -0.43 -10.74
N TRP A 53 -24.28 -0.09 -9.57
CA TRP A 53 -22.98 0.58 -9.36
C TRP A 53 -21.91 -0.42 -8.95
N HIS A 54 -21.09 -0.86 -9.89
CA HIS A 54 -20.00 -1.80 -9.67
C HIS A 54 -18.67 -1.10 -9.49
N ASP A 55 -17.84 -1.61 -8.59
CA ASP A 55 -16.42 -1.27 -8.54
C ASP A 55 -15.69 -1.95 -9.69
N GLU A 56 -15.00 -1.16 -10.54
CA GLU A 56 -14.37 -1.70 -11.75
C GLU A 56 -13.15 -2.58 -11.40
N HIS A 57 -12.44 -2.27 -10.31
CA HIS A 57 -11.27 -3.03 -9.84
C HIS A 57 -11.24 -3.18 -8.33
N SER A 58 -11.05 -2.09 -7.59
CA SER A 58 -10.94 -2.13 -6.12
C SER A 58 -12.31 -2.07 -5.47
N SER A 59 -12.62 -3.02 -4.59
CA SER A 59 -13.86 -3.03 -3.78
C SER A 59 -13.58 -3.01 -2.28
N VAL A 60 -12.42 -3.49 -1.84
CA VAL A 60 -12.03 -3.63 -0.43
C VAL A 60 -10.94 -2.63 -0.06
N HIS A 61 -11.15 -1.89 1.02
CA HIS A 61 -10.24 -0.88 1.53
C HIS A 61 -9.70 -1.26 2.91
N ILE A 62 -8.73 -2.18 2.97
CA ILE A 62 -8.07 -2.57 4.22
C ILE A 62 -6.77 -1.77 4.44
N MET A 63 -5.93 -1.69 3.42
CA MET A 63 -4.59 -1.12 3.53
C MET A 63 -4.62 0.37 3.86
N ILE A 64 -5.51 1.13 3.24
CA ILE A 64 -5.63 2.57 3.43
C ILE A 64 -6.12 2.94 4.83
N GLN A 65 -6.76 2.01 5.56
CA GLN A 65 -7.25 2.27 6.92
C GLN A 65 -6.11 2.54 7.92
N GLY A 66 -4.91 2.06 7.63
CA GLY A 66 -3.71 2.40 8.38
C GLY A 66 -3.11 3.76 8.02
N ASN A 67 -3.50 4.35 6.88
CA ASN A 67 -2.91 5.60 6.38
C ASN A 67 -3.36 6.80 7.23
N PRO A 68 -2.43 7.65 7.70
CA PRO A 68 -2.77 8.87 8.43
C PRO A 68 -3.75 9.79 7.69
N MET A 69 -3.72 9.78 6.35
CA MET A 69 -4.67 10.52 5.51
C MET A 69 -6.13 10.18 5.85
N ILE A 70 -6.43 8.90 6.12
CA ILE A 70 -7.78 8.43 6.50
C ILE A 70 -7.96 8.49 8.02
N ARG A 71 -6.98 7.98 8.80
CA ARG A 71 -7.10 7.89 10.26
C ARG A 71 -7.19 9.23 10.97
N ARG A 72 -6.51 10.25 10.44
CA ARG A 72 -6.48 11.63 10.98
C ARG A 72 -7.28 12.59 10.13
N ASP A 73 -7.87 12.09 9.06
CA ASP A 73 -8.59 12.88 8.06
C ASP A 73 -7.78 14.10 7.56
N GLU A 74 -6.47 13.89 7.31
CA GLU A 74 -5.51 14.95 6.99
C GLU A 74 -5.96 15.87 5.85
N LEU A 75 -6.78 15.37 4.92
CA LEU A 75 -7.34 16.12 3.79
C LEU A 75 -8.80 16.55 4.01
N GLY A 76 -9.44 16.13 5.09
CA GLY A 76 -10.86 16.37 5.35
C GLY A 76 -11.79 15.55 4.45
N LEU A 77 -11.34 14.39 3.96
CA LEU A 77 -12.12 13.57 3.04
C LEU A 77 -13.42 13.08 3.66
N GLN A 78 -13.37 12.69 4.94
CA GLN A 78 -14.52 12.20 5.70
C GLN A 78 -15.33 13.35 6.29
N SER A 79 -14.68 14.32 6.92
CA SER A 79 -15.37 15.41 7.62
C SER A 79 -15.96 16.47 6.70
N ARG A 80 -15.44 16.66 5.47
CA ARG A 80 -15.80 17.78 4.59
C ARG A 80 -16.20 17.36 3.18
N PHE A 81 -15.62 16.29 2.65
CA PHE A 81 -15.76 15.92 1.23
C PHE A 81 -16.61 14.68 1.01
N GLY A 82 -17.32 14.20 2.07
CA GLY A 82 -18.38 13.20 1.97
C GLY A 82 -17.90 11.78 1.70
N LEU A 83 -16.66 11.44 2.12
CA LEU A 83 -16.20 10.07 2.15
C LEU A 83 -16.71 9.39 3.42
N GLU A 84 -17.52 8.37 3.27
CA GLU A 84 -18.04 7.56 4.36
C GLU A 84 -17.57 6.11 4.20
N TYR A 85 -17.20 5.46 5.30
CA TYR A 85 -16.81 4.06 5.31
C TYR A 85 -17.74 3.20 6.14
N ARG A 86 -18.05 2.01 5.64
CA ARG A 86 -18.55 0.88 6.44
C ARG A 86 -17.36 0.09 6.94
N TYR A 87 -17.34 -0.17 8.24
CA TYR A 87 -16.25 -0.88 8.91
C TYR A 87 -16.68 -2.26 9.39
N ASN A 88 -15.70 -3.07 9.80
CA ASN A 88 -15.91 -4.38 10.42
C ASN A 88 -16.63 -5.38 9.51
N ILE A 89 -16.41 -5.27 8.22
CA ILE A 89 -16.95 -6.20 7.25
C ILE A 89 -16.08 -7.48 7.28
N PRO A 90 -16.66 -8.69 7.40
CA PRO A 90 -15.88 -9.90 7.48
C PRO A 90 -15.30 -10.31 6.12
N TYR A 91 -14.23 -11.10 6.16
CA TYR A 91 -13.80 -12.00 5.09
C TYR A 91 -14.37 -13.39 5.36
N ALA A 92 -14.61 -14.17 4.32
CA ALA A 92 -14.98 -15.56 4.53
C ALA A 92 -14.43 -16.48 3.45
N MET A 93 -14.34 -17.76 3.79
CA MET A 93 -14.02 -18.84 2.87
C MET A 93 -15.09 -19.92 2.98
N ILE A 94 -15.51 -20.46 1.86
CA ILE A 94 -16.44 -21.59 1.77
C ILE A 94 -15.73 -22.74 1.05
N PHE A 95 -15.64 -23.89 1.71
CA PHE A 95 -15.08 -25.10 1.16
C PHE A 95 -16.12 -25.92 0.36
N PRO A 96 -15.70 -26.90 -0.46
CA PRO A 96 -16.64 -27.69 -1.28
C PRO A 96 -17.70 -28.42 -0.47
N ASP A 97 -17.40 -28.82 0.76
CA ASP A 97 -18.33 -29.45 1.71
C ASP A 97 -19.26 -28.47 2.43
N GLN A 98 -19.25 -27.17 2.03
CA GLN A 98 -19.97 -26.07 2.63
C GLN A 98 -19.48 -25.71 4.05
N THR A 99 -18.39 -26.26 4.53
CA THR A 99 -17.69 -25.76 5.73
C THR A 99 -17.24 -24.32 5.48
N THR A 100 -17.40 -23.45 6.46
CA THR A 100 -17.03 -22.05 6.37
C THR A 100 -15.95 -21.67 7.37
N LEU A 101 -15.16 -20.67 7.01
CA LEU A 101 -14.30 -19.93 7.93
C LEU A 101 -14.55 -18.45 7.72
N VAL A 102 -15.16 -17.81 8.74
CA VAL A 102 -15.44 -16.37 8.70
C VAL A 102 -14.44 -15.64 9.58
N ALA A 103 -13.70 -14.72 8.98
CA ALA A 103 -12.71 -13.90 9.66
C ALA A 103 -13.31 -12.52 9.95
N TYR A 104 -13.40 -12.19 11.23
CA TYR A 104 -13.89 -10.94 11.76
C TYR A 104 -12.73 -10.02 12.19
N GLN A 105 -12.97 -8.74 12.36
CA GLN A 105 -12.01 -7.88 13.04
C GLN A 105 -11.78 -8.34 14.49
N ASP A 106 -12.82 -8.83 15.14
CA ASP A 106 -12.71 -9.47 16.45
C ASP A 106 -11.94 -10.77 16.35
N LEU A 107 -10.79 -10.82 17.03
CA LEU A 107 -9.89 -11.98 17.01
C LEU A 107 -10.50 -13.20 17.68
N ASP A 108 -11.27 -13.02 18.77
CA ASP A 108 -11.86 -14.13 19.51
C ASP A 108 -12.91 -14.83 18.66
N ARG A 109 -13.77 -14.08 17.98
CA ARG A 109 -14.75 -14.63 17.02
C ARG A 109 -14.08 -15.36 15.87
N THR A 110 -12.97 -14.84 15.33
CA THR A 110 -12.21 -15.53 14.28
C THR A 110 -11.61 -16.85 14.80
N CYS A 111 -11.07 -16.84 16.01
CA CYS A 111 -10.55 -18.06 16.64
C CYS A 111 -11.65 -19.10 16.92
N GLU A 112 -12.87 -18.70 17.25
CA GLU A 112 -14.05 -19.58 17.37
C GLU A 112 -14.37 -20.27 16.04
N GLN A 113 -14.29 -19.56 14.92
CA GLN A 113 -14.46 -20.14 13.58
C GLN A 113 -13.37 -21.18 13.27
N ILE A 114 -12.11 -20.84 13.54
CA ILE A 114 -10.98 -21.76 13.33
C ILE A 114 -11.11 -22.99 14.23
N ALA A 115 -11.57 -22.84 15.48
CA ALA A 115 -11.73 -23.93 16.44
C ALA A 115 -12.75 -25.00 15.98
N ARG A 116 -13.73 -24.63 15.14
CA ARG A 116 -14.66 -25.59 14.51
C ARG A 116 -13.95 -26.55 13.55
N ILE A 117 -12.75 -26.17 13.06
CA ILE A 117 -11.91 -26.95 12.15
C ILE A 117 -10.77 -27.61 12.94
N SER A 118 -10.01 -26.85 13.73
CA SER A 118 -8.90 -27.30 14.57
C SER A 118 -8.78 -26.39 15.80
N ALA A 119 -9.01 -26.96 16.99
CA ALA A 119 -8.82 -26.24 18.26
C ALA A 119 -7.35 -25.83 18.48
N ARG A 120 -6.41 -26.67 18.03
CA ARG A 120 -4.98 -26.36 18.10
C ARG A 120 -4.60 -25.18 17.21
N ASP A 121 -5.10 -25.16 15.98
CA ASP A 121 -4.82 -24.07 15.05
C ASP A 121 -5.47 -22.75 15.48
N ALA A 122 -6.63 -22.79 16.14
CA ALA A 122 -7.26 -21.61 16.72
C ALA A 122 -6.37 -20.94 17.76
N GLU A 123 -5.76 -21.73 18.65
CA GLU A 123 -4.85 -21.20 19.66
C GLU A 123 -3.53 -20.72 19.04
N THR A 124 -3.03 -21.42 18.04
CA THR A 124 -1.86 -20.99 17.27
C THR A 124 -2.12 -19.68 16.54
N TYR A 125 -3.26 -19.56 15.86
CA TYR A 125 -3.66 -18.35 15.17
C TYR A 125 -3.83 -17.17 16.14
N ARG A 126 -4.40 -17.39 17.31
CA ARG A 126 -4.55 -16.37 18.36
C ARG A 126 -3.20 -15.76 18.74
N ARG A 127 -2.20 -16.57 18.99
CA ARG A 127 -0.84 -16.11 19.32
C ARG A 127 -0.23 -15.36 18.13
N PHE A 128 -0.36 -15.94 16.95
CA PHE A 128 0.17 -15.39 15.70
C PHE A 128 -0.43 -14.00 15.39
N ALA A 129 -1.76 -13.87 15.42
CA ALA A 129 -2.45 -12.62 15.15
C ALA A 129 -2.17 -11.54 16.21
N LYS A 130 -2.08 -11.90 17.50
CA LYS A 130 -1.65 -10.96 18.55
C LYS A 130 -0.26 -10.40 18.28
N ARG A 131 0.67 -11.25 17.82
CA ARG A 131 2.01 -10.81 17.45
C ARG A 131 1.99 -9.92 16.21
N ALA A 132 1.24 -10.28 15.19
CA ALA A 132 1.05 -9.45 14.00
C ALA A 132 0.47 -8.06 14.34
N MET A 133 -0.51 -7.99 15.22
CA MET A 133 -1.05 -6.71 15.71
C MET A 133 -0.05 -5.90 16.53
N ALA A 134 0.81 -6.54 17.33
CA ALA A 134 1.86 -5.85 18.08
C ALA A 134 2.91 -5.21 17.15
N MET A 135 3.19 -5.84 16.01
CA MET A 135 4.12 -5.35 14.99
C MET A 135 3.51 -4.25 14.08
N LEU A 136 2.18 -4.15 14.05
CA LEU A 136 1.45 -3.25 13.13
C LEU A 136 1.86 -1.77 13.22
N PRO A 137 2.12 -1.16 14.40
CA PRO A 137 2.59 0.23 14.48
C PRO A 137 3.92 0.46 13.76
N MET A 138 4.82 -0.51 13.83
CA MET A 138 6.11 -0.44 13.12
C MET A 138 5.89 -0.51 11.60
N PHE A 139 5.07 -1.44 11.10
CA PHE A 139 4.73 -1.52 9.68
C PHE A 139 4.06 -0.24 9.20
N ALA A 140 3.05 0.25 9.94
CA ALA A 140 2.32 1.45 9.57
C ALA A 140 3.22 2.69 9.52
N SER A 141 4.24 2.77 10.37
CA SER A 141 5.19 3.91 10.36
C SER A 141 6.02 3.99 9.08
N GLY A 142 6.30 2.85 8.44
CA GLY A 142 7.07 2.77 7.19
C GLY A 142 6.23 2.77 5.92
N LEU A 143 4.97 2.32 5.97
CA LEU A 143 4.16 2.11 4.77
C LEU A 143 3.68 3.40 4.07
N TYR A 144 3.48 4.50 4.81
CA TYR A 144 2.81 5.71 4.29
C TYR A 144 3.73 6.92 4.20
N VAL A 145 5.03 6.67 4.19
CA VAL A 145 6.11 7.66 4.08
C VAL A 145 7.09 7.24 2.98
N PRO A 146 7.99 8.11 2.51
CA PRO A 146 9.04 7.70 1.58
C PRO A 146 9.84 6.51 2.14
N PRO A 147 10.15 5.50 1.30
CA PRO A 147 10.75 4.27 1.81
C PRO A 147 12.17 4.49 2.33
N THR A 148 12.46 3.85 3.45
CA THR A 148 13.81 3.75 4.00
C THR A 148 14.71 2.95 3.03
N PRO A 149 15.97 3.36 2.83
CA PRO A 149 16.93 2.56 2.08
C PRO A 149 17.03 1.12 2.63
N LEU A 150 17.09 0.12 1.74
CA LEU A 150 16.99 -1.29 2.14
C LEU A 150 18.04 -1.67 3.19
N GLY A 151 19.30 -1.20 3.05
CA GLY A 151 20.35 -1.50 4.04
C GLY A 151 20.03 -0.95 5.43
N ALA A 152 19.45 0.25 5.52
CA ALA A 152 19.03 0.83 6.78
C ALA A 152 17.83 0.10 7.39
N LEU A 153 16.86 -0.33 6.54
CA LEU A 153 15.72 -1.15 6.96
C LEU A 153 16.18 -2.49 7.55
N VAL A 154 17.07 -3.20 6.86
CA VAL A 154 17.64 -4.47 7.33
C VAL A 154 18.39 -4.28 8.66
N SER A 155 19.24 -3.26 8.76
CA SER A 155 19.97 -2.96 10.00
C SER A 155 19.04 -2.64 11.17
N MET A 156 17.95 -1.90 10.91
CA MET A 156 16.93 -1.60 11.93
C MET A 156 16.21 -2.89 12.39
N LEU A 157 15.80 -3.74 11.44
CA LEU A 157 15.12 -5.00 11.76
C LEU A 157 16.04 -5.96 12.51
N ASP A 158 17.32 -6.05 12.15
CA ASP A 158 18.28 -6.95 12.81
C ASP A 158 18.67 -6.52 14.22
N SER A 159 18.32 -5.30 14.63
CA SER A 159 18.71 -4.73 15.93
C SER A 159 17.98 -5.32 17.15
N ASN A 160 16.85 -5.99 16.97
CA ASN A 160 16.04 -6.54 18.06
C ASN A 160 15.34 -7.86 17.65
N GLU A 161 14.77 -8.57 18.61
CA GLU A 161 14.18 -9.89 18.40
C GLU A 161 12.96 -9.82 17.47
N GLU A 162 12.05 -8.87 17.68
CA GLU A 162 10.86 -8.68 16.86
C GLU A 162 11.22 -8.35 15.41
N GLY A 163 12.23 -7.50 15.23
CA GLY A 163 12.71 -7.14 13.90
C GLY A 163 13.35 -8.32 13.17
N ARG A 164 14.14 -9.16 13.86
CA ARG A 164 14.71 -10.37 13.26
C ARG A 164 13.66 -11.38 12.84
N GLU A 165 12.57 -11.51 13.59
CA GLU A 165 11.43 -12.36 13.18
C GLU A 165 10.78 -11.85 11.89
N ILE A 166 10.60 -10.53 11.76
CA ILE A 166 10.10 -9.94 10.51
C ILE A 166 11.07 -10.19 9.36
N LEU A 167 12.37 -10.00 9.61
CA LEU A 167 13.41 -10.21 8.60
C LEU A 167 13.44 -11.69 8.16
N ASP A 168 13.29 -12.64 9.09
CA ASP A 168 13.12 -14.06 8.77
C ASP A 168 11.89 -14.28 7.87
N ALA A 169 10.73 -13.77 8.27
CA ALA A 169 9.50 -13.87 7.48
C ALA A 169 9.62 -13.22 6.09
N MET A 170 10.36 -12.11 5.97
CA MET A 170 10.64 -11.45 4.69
C MET A 170 11.54 -12.27 3.76
N GLN A 171 12.20 -13.29 4.24
CA GLN A 171 13.09 -14.16 3.44
C GLN A 171 12.46 -15.52 3.12
N ARG A 172 11.42 -15.91 3.85
CA ARG A 172 10.75 -17.21 3.71
C ARG A 172 9.46 -17.11 2.90
N SER A 173 8.96 -18.25 2.44
CA SER A 173 7.64 -18.32 1.83
C SER A 173 6.53 -18.39 2.89
N SER A 174 5.33 -17.91 2.53
CA SER A 174 4.14 -18.07 3.38
C SER A 174 3.78 -19.56 3.56
N LEU A 175 3.99 -20.38 2.53
CA LEU A 175 3.79 -21.82 2.58
C LEU A 175 4.66 -22.49 3.65
N GLU A 176 5.94 -22.12 3.71
CA GLU A 176 6.87 -22.69 4.69
C GLU A 176 6.45 -22.34 6.11
N ILE A 177 6.12 -21.07 6.38
CA ILE A 177 5.68 -20.61 7.70
C ILE A 177 4.34 -21.25 8.08
N ALA A 178 3.38 -21.35 7.15
CA ALA A 178 2.09 -21.98 7.39
C ALA A 178 2.25 -23.47 7.73
N ASN A 179 3.11 -24.20 7.01
CA ASN A 179 3.37 -25.63 7.27
C ASN A 179 4.05 -25.89 8.62
N GLN A 180 4.90 -24.98 9.09
CA GLN A 180 5.54 -25.09 10.39
C GLN A 180 4.60 -24.76 11.55
N SER A 181 3.62 -23.87 11.32
CA SER A 181 2.79 -23.30 12.38
C SER A 181 1.46 -24.01 12.56
N PHE A 182 0.82 -24.46 11.47
CA PHE A 182 -0.54 -24.99 11.48
C PHE A 182 -0.59 -26.45 11.03
N GLU A 183 -1.59 -27.19 11.54
CA GLU A 183 -1.78 -28.61 11.20
C GLU A 183 -2.88 -28.83 10.15
N SER A 184 -3.99 -28.10 10.24
CA SER A 184 -5.14 -28.27 9.36
C SER A 184 -4.90 -27.74 7.95
N GLU A 185 -5.17 -28.54 6.92
CA GLU A 185 -5.09 -28.10 5.53
C GLU A 185 -6.06 -26.95 5.26
N LYS A 186 -7.30 -26.99 5.76
CA LYS A 186 -8.28 -25.91 5.59
C LYS A 186 -7.78 -24.58 6.15
N VAL A 187 -7.15 -24.59 7.32
CA VAL A 187 -6.59 -23.36 7.92
C VAL A 187 -5.41 -22.86 7.12
N LYS A 188 -4.51 -23.73 6.66
CA LYS A 188 -3.39 -23.36 5.77
C LYS A 188 -3.89 -22.77 4.45
N VAL A 189 -4.84 -23.43 3.80
CA VAL A 189 -5.46 -22.96 2.54
C VAL A 189 -6.06 -21.56 2.72
N TRP A 190 -6.82 -21.35 3.81
CA TRP A 190 -7.37 -20.04 4.10
C TRP A 190 -6.30 -18.95 4.25
N LEU A 191 -5.27 -19.18 5.06
CA LEU A 191 -4.20 -18.21 5.29
C LEU A 191 -3.41 -17.90 4.02
N LEU A 192 -3.09 -18.91 3.23
CA LEU A 192 -2.32 -18.75 2.01
C LEU A 192 -3.13 -18.06 0.90
N ARG A 193 -4.45 -18.33 0.82
CA ARG A 193 -5.34 -17.58 -0.08
C ARG A 193 -5.42 -16.10 0.28
N LEU A 194 -5.53 -15.78 1.58
CA LEU A 194 -5.57 -14.40 2.05
C LEU A 194 -4.29 -13.62 1.66
N VAL A 195 -3.11 -14.27 1.74
CA VAL A 195 -1.84 -13.65 1.30
C VAL A 195 -1.81 -13.51 -0.22
N SER A 196 -2.35 -14.49 -0.95
CA SER A 196 -2.33 -14.51 -2.42
C SER A 196 -3.22 -13.43 -3.07
N GLU A 197 -4.12 -12.81 -2.31
CA GLU A 197 -4.89 -11.64 -2.78
C GLU A 197 -3.99 -10.46 -3.19
N ASN A 198 -2.75 -10.43 -2.72
CA ASN A 198 -1.74 -9.48 -3.16
C ASN A 198 -0.98 -9.89 -4.45
N LEU A 199 -1.52 -10.86 -5.22
CA LEU A 199 -0.87 -11.46 -6.40
C LEU A 199 0.47 -12.12 -6.08
N GLN A 200 0.59 -12.72 -4.89
CA GLN A 200 1.75 -13.48 -4.44
C GLN A 200 1.49 -14.98 -4.51
N MET A 201 2.44 -15.71 -5.06
CA MET A 201 2.42 -17.18 -4.98
C MET A 201 2.77 -17.62 -3.56
N PRO A 202 2.07 -18.58 -2.96
CA PRO A 202 2.30 -18.97 -1.57
C PRO A 202 3.67 -19.60 -1.33
N ASP A 203 4.32 -20.14 -2.35
CA ASP A 203 5.63 -20.79 -2.32
C ASP A 203 6.81 -19.86 -2.66
N GLU A 204 6.55 -18.61 -3.04
CA GLU A 204 7.59 -17.62 -3.34
C GLU A 204 8.27 -17.13 -2.06
N LEU A 205 9.60 -16.98 -2.12
CA LEU A 205 10.37 -16.37 -1.04
C LEU A 205 9.96 -14.91 -0.84
N GLY A 206 9.91 -14.48 0.41
CA GLY A 206 9.50 -13.12 0.78
C GLY A 206 8.00 -12.96 1.04
N THR A 207 7.18 -13.94 0.70
CA THR A 207 5.73 -13.89 0.92
C THR A 207 5.32 -14.15 2.37
N GLY A 208 6.22 -14.74 3.18
CA GLY A 208 5.98 -15.03 4.59
C GLY A 208 5.63 -13.78 5.42
N PHE A 209 6.16 -12.62 5.04
CA PHE A 209 5.76 -11.34 5.64
C PHE A 209 4.25 -11.05 5.50
N GLY A 210 3.63 -11.48 4.41
CA GLY A 210 2.18 -11.33 4.18
C GLY A 210 1.32 -12.00 5.24
N LEU A 211 1.79 -13.11 5.82
CA LEU A 211 1.08 -13.79 6.92
C LEU A 211 1.01 -12.94 8.19
N TYR A 212 1.99 -12.07 8.44
CA TYR A 212 1.93 -11.11 9.55
C TYR A 212 1.15 -9.86 9.18
N LEU A 213 1.38 -9.34 7.99
CA LEU A 213 0.76 -8.09 7.54
C LEU A 213 -0.76 -8.22 7.45
N MET A 214 -1.29 -9.25 6.79
CA MET A 214 -2.73 -9.36 6.54
C MET A 214 -3.57 -9.58 7.81
N PRO A 215 -3.26 -10.53 8.72
CA PRO A 215 -3.96 -10.61 9.99
C PRO A 215 -3.78 -9.37 10.87
N GLY A 216 -2.57 -8.77 10.87
CA GLY A 216 -2.31 -7.52 11.58
C GLY A 216 -3.23 -6.39 11.15
N LEU A 217 -3.36 -6.17 9.83
CA LEU A 217 -4.24 -5.15 9.26
C LEU A 217 -5.72 -5.46 9.52
N MET A 218 -6.13 -6.72 9.31
CA MET A 218 -7.52 -7.15 9.46
C MET A 218 -8.02 -6.99 10.89
N HIS A 219 -7.26 -7.45 11.88
CA HIS A 219 -7.65 -7.34 13.29
C HIS A 219 -7.36 -5.94 13.88
N GLY A 220 -6.27 -5.29 13.43
CA GLY A 220 -5.87 -3.98 13.96
C GLY A 220 -6.62 -2.80 13.39
N PHE A 221 -6.92 -2.79 12.10
CA PHE A 221 -7.61 -1.68 11.43
C PHE A 221 -9.02 -2.04 10.96
N GLY A 222 -9.29 -3.32 10.75
CA GLY A 222 -10.54 -3.81 10.19
C GLY A 222 -10.61 -3.72 8.67
N VAL A 223 -11.55 -4.45 8.11
CA VAL A 223 -11.90 -4.42 6.69
C VAL A 223 -13.01 -3.41 6.49
N SER A 224 -12.89 -2.58 5.47
CA SER A 224 -13.86 -1.52 5.19
C SER A 224 -14.17 -1.38 3.71
N GLN A 225 -15.28 -0.71 3.43
CA GLN A 225 -15.74 -0.34 2.10
C GLN A 225 -16.32 1.07 2.12
N PRO A 226 -16.03 1.94 1.14
CA PRO A 226 -16.71 3.21 1.00
C PRO A 226 -18.21 3.01 0.68
N VAL A 227 -19.07 3.77 1.32
CA VAL A 227 -20.52 3.81 1.03
C VAL A 227 -20.73 4.39 -0.37
N GLY A 228 -21.45 3.68 -1.22
CA GLY A 228 -21.61 4.01 -2.63
C GLY A 228 -20.48 3.51 -3.52
N GLY A 229 -19.53 2.73 -2.96
CA GLY A 229 -18.42 2.08 -3.67
C GLY A 229 -17.10 2.84 -3.61
N SER A 230 -16.04 2.16 -4.04
CA SER A 230 -14.65 2.64 -4.00
C SER A 230 -14.44 4.00 -4.67
N GLY A 231 -15.19 4.30 -5.74
CA GLY A 231 -15.11 5.57 -6.47
C GLY A 231 -15.36 6.78 -5.59
N LYS A 232 -16.05 6.62 -4.44
CA LYS A 232 -16.29 7.72 -3.50
C LYS A 232 -15.00 8.29 -2.88
N LEU A 233 -13.96 7.46 -2.75
CA LEU A 233 -12.62 7.97 -2.39
C LEU A 233 -12.08 8.92 -3.47
N SER A 234 -12.16 8.54 -4.73
CA SER A 234 -11.69 9.37 -5.85
C SER A 234 -12.51 10.65 -6.00
N GLU A 235 -13.83 10.56 -5.87
CA GLU A 235 -14.73 11.74 -5.90
C GLU A 235 -14.43 12.72 -4.74
N SER A 236 -14.17 12.22 -3.54
CA SER A 236 -13.83 13.08 -2.39
C SER A 236 -12.50 13.78 -2.57
N LEU A 237 -11.51 13.09 -3.18
CA LEU A 237 -10.22 13.69 -3.53
C LEU A 237 -10.35 14.78 -4.60
N VAL A 238 -11.18 14.57 -5.62
CA VAL A 238 -11.48 15.61 -6.63
C VAL A 238 -12.10 16.83 -5.95
N ARG A 239 -13.14 16.65 -5.11
CA ARG A 239 -13.76 17.76 -4.36
C ARG A 239 -12.75 18.50 -3.47
N CYS A 240 -11.82 17.75 -2.87
CA CYS A 240 -10.74 18.36 -2.07
C CYS A 240 -9.83 19.23 -2.93
N ILE A 241 -9.37 18.74 -4.09
CA ILE A 241 -8.51 19.48 -5.02
C ILE A 241 -9.20 20.76 -5.49
N GLU A 242 -10.44 20.67 -5.94
CA GLU A 242 -11.24 21.80 -6.44
C GLU A 242 -11.53 22.84 -5.33
N HIS A 243 -11.81 22.36 -4.10
CA HIS A 243 -12.01 23.24 -2.94
C HIS A 243 -10.80 24.14 -2.67
N TYR A 244 -9.59 23.60 -2.86
CA TYR A 244 -8.34 24.36 -2.69
C TYR A 244 -7.86 25.03 -3.98
N GLY A 245 -8.72 25.18 -4.99
CA GLY A 245 -8.45 25.94 -6.22
C GLY A 245 -7.65 25.19 -7.28
N GLY A 246 -7.49 23.87 -7.14
CA GLY A 246 -6.97 23.01 -8.20
C GLY A 246 -8.04 22.67 -9.23
N GLU A 247 -7.62 22.06 -10.34
CA GLU A 247 -8.48 21.65 -11.45
C GLU A 247 -8.25 20.18 -11.79
N VAL A 248 -9.33 19.41 -12.03
CA VAL A 248 -9.26 18.05 -12.55
C VAL A 248 -9.96 18.02 -13.90
N ARG A 249 -9.22 17.74 -14.98
CA ARG A 249 -9.71 17.72 -16.35
C ARG A 249 -9.65 16.32 -16.93
N CYS A 250 -10.82 15.75 -17.14
CA CYS A 250 -10.99 14.47 -17.86
C CYS A 250 -10.92 14.67 -19.39
N ASN A 251 -10.91 13.55 -20.15
CA ASN A 251 -10.74 13.53 -21.62
C ASN A 251 -9.48 14.29 -22.09
N SER A 252 -8.41 14.23 -21.31
CA SER A 252 -7.17 14.98 -21.51
C SER A 252 -5.97 14.03 -21.47
N GLU A 253 -5.74 13.31 -22.55
CA GLU A 253 -4.66 12.31 -22.65
C GLU A 253 -3.31 13.00 -22.81
N VAL A 254 -2.43 12.87 -21.82
CA VAL A 254 -1.03 13.31 -21.90
C VAL A 254 -0.22 12.27 -22.68
N THR A 255 0.50 12.71 -23.70
CA THR A 255 1.34 11.87 -24.54
C THR A 255 2.83 12.10 -24.34
N LYS A 256 3.21 13.26 -23.76
CA LYS A 256 4.63 13.58 -23.53
C LYS A 256 4.80 14.49 -22.33
N ILE A 257 5.85 14.23 -21.56
CA ILE A 257 6.38 15.15 -20.55
C ILE A 257 7.39 16.06 -21.24
N LEU A 258 7.15 17.36 -21.15
CA LEU A 258 8.05 18.38 -21.72
C LEU A 258 9.19 18.63 -20.75
N SER A 259 10.42 18.72 -21.27
CA SER A 259 11.60 19.00 -20.49
C SER A 259 12.55 19.97 -21.19
N SER A 260 13.27 20.76 -20.42
CA SER A 260 14.30 21.68 -20.90
C SER A 260 15.45 21.73 -19.91
N GLY A 261 16.69 21.60 -20.37
CA GLY A 261 17.86 21.61 -19.51
C GLY A 261 17.86 20.54 -18.42
N GLY A 262 17.30 19.36 -18.70
CA GLY A 262 17.21 18.26 -17.72
C GLY A 262 16.10 18.42 -16.67
N ARG A 263 15.17 19.36 -16.86
CA ARG A 263 14.06 19.65 -15.95
C ARG A 263 12.72 19.49 -16.64
N ALA A 264 11.75 18.85 -15.99
CA ALA A 264 10.38 18.82 -16.46
C ALA A 264 9.77 20.24 -16.37
N THR A 265 9.14 20.68 -17.47
CA THR A 265 8.56 22.03 -17.62
C THR A 265 7.08 22.03 -17.89
N GLY A 266 6.49 20.87 -18.18
CA GLY A 266 5.07 20.75 -18.47
C GLY A 266 4.72 19.43 -19.16
N VAL A 267 3.57 19.42 -19.80
CA VAL A 267 3.04 18.25 -20.49
C VAL A 267 2.41 18.66 -21.84
N ARG A 268 2.35 17.69 -22.77
CA ARG A 268 1.61 17.81 -24.04
C ARG A 268 0.52 16.76 -24.13
N LEU A 269 -0.67 17.19 -24.52
CA LEU A 269 -1.80 16.30 -24.79
C LEU A 269 -1.74 15.69 -26.18
N SER A 270 -2.56 14.66 -26.40
CA SER A 270 -2.79 14.05 -27.72
C SER A 270 -3.37 15.04 -28.75
N THR A 271 -4.05 16.09 -28.29
CA THR A 271 -4.57 17.20 -29.10
C THR A 271 -3.50 18.19 -29.55
N GLY A 272 -2.27 18.09 -29.01
CA GLY A 272 -1.21 19.08 -29.20
C GLY A 272 -1.25 20.25 -28.20
N GLU A 273 -2.27 20.36 -27.36
CA GLU A 273 -2.32 21.37 -26.29
C GLU A 273 -1.21 21.12 -25.26
N GLU A 274 -0.60 22.23 -24.79
CA GLU A 274 0.49 22.16 -23.82
C GLU A 274 0.16 22.95 -22.55
N PHE A 275 0.58 22.40 -21.42
CA PHE A 275 0.46 23.01 -20.09
C PHE A 275 1.83 23.16 -19.46
N VAL A 276 2.10 24.36 -18.92
CA VAL A 276 3.36 24.68 -18.24
C VAL A 276 3.23 24.38 -16.75
N ALA A 277 4.22 23.66 -16.19
CA ALA A 277 4.39 23.44 -14.77
C ALA A 277 5.61 24.24 -14.27
N LYS A 278 5.39 25.17 -13.33
CA LYS A 278 6.47 26.01 -12.79
C LYS A 278 7.35 25.26 -11.81
N ASP A 279 6.75 24.47 -10.94
CA ASP A 279 7.43 23.83 -9.81
C ASP A 279 7.70 22.35 -10.08
N ALA A 280 6.69 21.59 -10.55
CA ALA A 280 6.83 20.16 -10.75
C ALA A 280 5.80 19.55 -11.70
N VAL A 281 6.15 18.40 -12.28
CA VAL A 281 5.24 17.50 -12.98
C VAL A 281 5.14 16.18 -12.21
N ILE A 282 3.93 15.67 -12.02
CA ILE A 282 3.65 14.36 -11.47
C ILE A 282 3.24 13.44 -12.62
N GLY A 283 3.83 12.24 -12.71
CA GLY A 283 3.50 11.25 -13.74
C GLY A 283 3.02 9.93 -13.15
N ALA A 284 1.77 9.57 -13.43
CA ALA A 284 1.28 8.22 -13.20
C ALA A 284 1.71 7.31 -14.37
N ILE A 285 3.00 7.03 -14.46
CA ILE A 285 3.65 6.31 -15.56
C ILE A 285 4.30 5.05 -15.03
N HIS A 286 3.83 3.89 -15.51
CA HIS A 286 4.42 2.60 -15.17
C HIS A 286 5.91 2.54 -15.56
N PRO A 287 6.79 1.90 -14.77
CA PRO A 287 8.22 1.80 -15.07
C PRO A 287 8.53 1.34 -16.50
N HIS A 288 7.82 0.34 -17.03
CA HIS A 288 7.96 -0.15 -18.39
C HIS A 288 7.60 0.87 -19.49
N ARG A 289 6.98 1.99 -19.12
CA ARG A 289 6.49 3.01 -20.07
C ARG A 289 7.28 4.32 -20.04
N LEU A 290 8.26 4.45 -19.14
CA LEU A 290 9.01 5.70 -18.95
C LEU A 290 9.63 6.22 -20.24
N ARG A 291 10.23 5.32 -21.06
CA ARG A 291 10.87 5.67 -22.35
C ARG A 291 9.90 6.36 -23.32
N ALA A 292 8.63 6.04 -23.29
CA ALA A 292 7.65 6.63 -24.19
C ALA A 292 7.30 8.09 -23.81
N PHE A 293 7.43 8.44 -22.54
CA PHE A 293 6.98 9.74 -22.02
C PHE A 293 8.10 10.71 -21.71
N LEU A 294 9.30 10.22 -21.39
CA LEU A 294 10.41 11.01 -20.87
C LEU A 294 11.63 10.95 -21.77
N ASP A 295 12.24 12.11 -22.02
CA ASP A 295 13.56 12.23 -22.60
C ASP A 295 14.60 12.55 -21.53
N GLY A 296 15.89 12.24 -21.78
CA GLY A 296 16.99 12.57 -20.87
C GLY A 296 17.19 11.60 -19.69
N VAL A 297 16.39 10.57 -19.58
CA VAL A 297 16.58 9.51 -18.57
C VAL A 297 17.79 8.65 -18.99
N PRO A 298 18.76 8.37 -18.10
CA PRO A 298 19.89 7.51 -18.42
C PRO A 298 19.45 6.12 -18.85
N GLU A 299 20.07 5.57 -19.90
CA GLU A 299 19.69 4.27 -20.48
C GLU A 299 19.69 3.13 -19.45
N ARG A 300 20.65 3.11 -18.51
CA ARG A 300 20.70 2.11 -17.44
C ARG A 300 19.45 2.13 -16.54
N VAL A 301 18.86 3.32 -16.33
CA VAL A 301 17.64 3.49 -15.53
C VAL A 301 16.43 2.96 -16.30
N LEU A 302 16.31 3.32 -17.57
CA LEU A 302 15.24 2.83 -18.46
C LEU A 302 15.29 1.31 -18.60
N ALA A 303 16.47 0.75 -18.89
CA ALA A 303 16.64 -0.70 -19.04
C ALA A 303 16.33 -1.48 -17.74
N ARG A 304 16.61 -0.88 -16.57
CA ARG A 304 16.24 -1.48 -15.28
C ARG A 304 14.73 -1.35 -15.02
N ALA A 305 14.14 -0.20 -15.33
CA ALA A 305 12.72 0.03 -15.21
C ALA A 305 11.88 -0.94 -16.06
N GLU A 306 12.31 -1.16 -17.33
CA GLU A 306 11.67 -2.08 -18.27
C GLU A 306 11.77 -3.56 -17.84
N ARG A 307 12.70 -3.88 -16.93
CA ARG A 307 12.85 -5.23 -16.35
C ARG A 307 12.20 -5.38 -14.97
N ALA A 308 11.49 -4.35 -14.46
CA ALA A 308 10.73 -4.50 -13.24
C ALA A 308 9.74 -5.67 -13.39
N SER A 309 9.76 -6.60 -12.45
CA SER A 309 8.99 -7.83 -12.54
C SER A 309 7.51 -7.57 -12.33
N LEU A 310 6.68 -8.20 -13.14
CA LEU A 310 5.24 -8.22 -13.00
C LEU A 310 4.81 -9.47 -12.21
N ALA A 311 3.62 -9.45 -11.62
CA ALA A 311 3.06 -10.60 -10.92
C ALA A 311 2.93 -11.81 -11.87
N ALA A 312 3.10 -13.00 -11.32
CA ALA A 312 3.07 -14.25 -12.10
C ALA A 312 1.66 -14.57 -12.62
N PHE A 313 0.64 -13.99 -12.02
CA PHE A 313 -0.76 -14.11 -12.42
C PHE A 313 -1.50 -12.77 -12.26
N SER A 314 -2.69 -12.72 -12.79
CA SER A 314 -3.62 -11.60 -12.78
C SER A 314 -4.99 -12.08 -12.31
N ILE A 315 -6.01 -11.26 -12.53
CA ILE A 315 -7.39 -11.59 -12.22
C ILE A 315 -8.28 -11.44 -13.45
N MET A 316 -9.31 -12.27 -13.51
CA MET A 316 -10.49 -12.07 -14.36
C MET A 316 -11.64 -11.69 -13.43
N VAL A 317 -12.42 -10.67 -13.80
CA VAL A 317 -13.57 -10.20 -13.02
C VAL A 317 -14.85 -10.36 -13.81
N SER A 318 -15.91 -10.85 -13.15
CA SER A 318 -17.24 -10.93 -13.71
C SER A 318 -18.21 -10.11 -12.86
N HIS A 319 -18.88 -9.15 -13.47
CA HIS A 319 -19.89 -8.29 -12.84
C HIS A 319 -21.28 -8.79 -13.22
N TYR A 320 -22.10 -9.08 -12.22
CA TYR A 320 -23.48 -9.55 -12.41
C TYR A 320 -24.47 -8.57 -11.79
N ASP A 321 -25.42 -8.11 -12.59
CA ASP A 321 -26.63 -7.44 -12.10
C ASP A 321 -27.67 -8.52 -11.79
N LEU A 322 -28.28 -8.48 -10.61
CA LEU A 322 -29.23 -9.50 -10.15
C LEU A 322 -30.60 -8.90 -9.88
N LYS A 323 -31.67 -9.68 -10.14
CA LYS A 323 -33.05 -9.34 -9.76
C LYS A 323 -33.23 -9.41 -8.24
N GLU A 324 -32.57 -10.35 -7.58
CA GLU A 324 -32.56 -10.55 -6.12
C GLU A 324 -31.14 -10.71 -5.62
N LYS A 325 -30.88 -10.33 -4.37
CA LYS A 325 -29.59 -10.53 -3.71
C LYS A 325 -29.14 -11.99 -3.76
N ALA A 326 -27.83 -12.19 -3.79
CA ALA A 326 -27.23 -13.53 -3.78
C ALA A 326 -27.62 -14.29 -2.50
N ARG A 327 -27.99 -15.57 -2.65
CA ARG A 327 -28.29 -16.47 -1.53
C ARG A 327 -27.25 -17.57 -1.45
N PHE A 328 -26.39 -17.48 -0.46
CA PHE A 328 -25.30 -18.44 -0.25
C PHE A 328 -25.82 -19.73 0.40
N ARG A 329 -25.40 -20.89 -0.13
CA ARG A 329 -25.82 -22.21 0.40
C ARG A 329 -25.27 -22.47 1.80
N ALA A 330 -24.10 -21.90 2.11
CA ALA A 330 -23.46 -22.01 3.41
C ALA A 330 -24.15 -21.17 4.53
N GLY A 331 -25.23 -20.46 4.20
CA GLY A 331 -26.03 -19.70 5.17
C GLY A 331 -25.76 -18.21 5.18
N GLU A 332 -26.45 -17.50 6.07
CA GLU A 332 -26.44 -16.04 6.10
C GLU A 332 -25.17 -15.46 6.74
N GLU A 333 -24.48 -16.21 7.61
CA GLU A 333 -23.26 -15.74 8.27
C GLU A 333 -22.20 -15.28 7.26
N VAL A 334 -22.08 -15.94 6.11
CA VAL A 334 -21.12 -15.59 5.06
C VAL A 334 -21.60 -14.48 4.13
N SER A 335 -22.90 -14.18 4.09
CA SER A 335 -23.47 -13.23 3.12
C SER A 335 -22.98 -11.80 3.31
N HIS A 336 -22.58 -11.44 4.53
CA HIS A 336 -22.03 -10.13 4.86
C HIS A 336 -20.52 -9.99 4.58
N ALA A 337 -19.85 -11.07 4.15
CA ALA A 337 -18.44 -10.97 3.78
C ALA A 337 -18.29 -10.20 2.46
N ILE A 338 -17.36 -9.24 2.46
CA ILE A 338 -17.07 -8.46 1.26
C ILE A 338 -16.29 -9.25 0.23
N MET A 339 -15.46 -10.17 0.71
CA MET A 339 -14.70 -11.09 -0.10
C MET A 339 -14.92 -12.51 0.42
N LEU A 340 -15.59 -13.30 -0.37
CA LEU A 340 -15.83 -14.72 -0.14
C LEU A 340 -14.92 -15.51 -1.07
N GLU A 341 -14.08 -16.34 -0.48
CA GLU A 341 -13.29 -17.32 -1.23
C GLU A 341 -14.15 -18.57 -1.48
N PHE A 342 -14.32 -18.93 -2.72
CA PHE A 342 -15.09 -20.12 -3.15
C PHE A 342 -14.13 -21.22 -3.54
N MET A 343 -13.77 -22.09 -2.61
CA MET A 343 -12.73 -23.10 -2.84
C MET A 343 -13.24 -24.28 -3.67
N ALA A 344 -12.50 -24.64 -4.70
CA ALA A 344 -12.76 -25.83 -5.50
C ALA A 344 -12.23 -27.11 -4.82
N SER A 345 -11.30 -27.00 -3.90
CA SER A 345 -10.73 -28.08 -3.10
C SER A 345 -10.35 -27.57 -1.70
N GLU A 346 -10.34 -28.46 -0.72
CA GLU A 346 -9.84 -28.19 0.63
C GLU A 346 -8.38 -28.60 0.82
N ARG A 347 -7.79 -29.25 -0.19
CA ARG A 347 -6.44 -29.80 -0.16
C ARG A 347 -5.41 -28.73 -0.54
N LEU A 348 -4.39 -28.60 0.29
CA LEU A 348 -3.29 -27.68 0.03
C LEU A 348 -2.53 -28.02 -1.27
N SER A 349 -2.31 -29.31 -1.54
CA SER A 349 -1.66 -29.76 -2.78
C SER A 349 -2.39 -29.30 -4.04
N ASP A 350 -3.72 -29.38 -4.04
CA ASP A 350 -4.53 -28.98 -5.20
C ASP A 350 -4.44 -27.45 -5.46
N MET A 351 -4.42 -26.65 -4.38
CA MET A 351 -4.21 -25.21 -4.49
C MET A 351 -2.82 -24.87 -5.03
N LEU A 352 -1.78 -25.56 -4.59
CA LEU A 352 -0.41 -25.36 -5.09
C LEU A 352 -0.28 -25.73 -6.56
N ASP A 353 -0.91 -26.84 -7.00
CA ASP A 353 -0.97 -27.24 -8.40
C ASP A 353 -1.65 -26.17 -9.27
N ASP A 354 -2.72 -25.55 -8.75
CA ASP A 354 -3.41 -24.45 -9.44
C ASP A 354 -2.52 -23.21 -9.58
N PHE A 355 -1.79 -22.83 -8.53
CA PHE A 355 -0.83 -21.73 -8.61
C PHE A 355 0.34 -22.02 -9.57
N ASP A 356 0.86 -23.25 -9.57
CA ASP A 356 1.92 -23.66 -10.51
C ASP A 356 1.41 -23.60 -11.97
N ALA A 357 0.17 -24.01 -12.21
CA ALA A 357 -0.45 -23.87 -13.52
C ALA A 357 -0.56 -22.39 -13.95
N LEU A 358 -1.01 -21.50 -13.05
CA LEU A 358 -1.06 -20.05 -13.34
C LEU A 358 0.32 -19.49 -13.71
N ARG A 359 1.37 -19.88 -12.98
CA ARG A 359 2.76 -19.50 -13.24
C ARG A 359 3.22 -19.91 -14.65
N ARG A 360 2.71 -21.03 -15.16
CA ARG A 360 3.02 -21.55 -16.51
C ARG A 360 2.09 -21.04 -17.60
N GLY A 361 1.19 -20.11 -17.28
CA GLY A 361 0.22 -19.61 -18.27
C GLY A 361 -0.92 -20.58 -18.56
N ARG A 362 -1.20 -21.53 -17.67
CA ARG A 362 -2.26 -22.54 -17.83
C ARG A 362 -3.48 -22.20 -16.99
N ILE A 363 -4.64 -22.51 -17.52
CA ILE A 363 -5.91 -22.43 -16.81
C ILE A 363 -6.29 -23.84 -16.36
N THR A 364 -6.38 -24.04 -15.03
CA THR A 364 -6.77 -25.33 -14.44
C THR A 364 -8.29 -25.55 -14.51
N GLU A 365 -8.72 -26.79 -14.28
CA GLU A 365 -10.16 -27.08 -14.17
C GLU A 365 -10.76 -26.52 -12.88
N ARG A 366 -10.00 -26.48 -11.81
CA ARG A 366 -10.38 -25.81 -10.57
C ARG A 366 -10.32 -24.29 -10.74
N VAL A 367 -11.29 -23.60 -10.17
CA VAL A 367 -11.36 -22.15 -10.18
C VAL A 367 -10.89 -21.63 -8.82
N LEU A 368 -9.84 -20.81 -8.82
CA LEU A 368 -9.45 -20.02 -7.66
C LEU A 368 -10.31 -18.75 -7.65
N GLY A 369 -11.53 -18.89 -7.13
CA GLY A 369 -12.57 -17.88 -7.20
C GLY A 369 -12.80 -17.18 -5.88
N ALA A 370 -13.05 -15.88 -5.96
CA ALA A 370 -13.52 -15.04 -4.86
C ALA A 370 -14.62 -14.12 -5.33
N GLY A 371 -15.30 -13.42 -4.42
CA GLY A 371 -16.31 -12.43 -4.78
C GLY A 371 -17.28 -12.11 -3.67
N GLY A 372 -18.33 -11.36 -3.98
CA GLY A 372 -19.33 -10.97 -3.00
C GLY A 372 -20.51 -10.25 -3.61
N ASP A 373 -21.58 -10.12 -2.84
CA ASP A 373 -22.72 -9.25 -3.14
C ASP A 373 -22.65 -8.00 -2.28
N GLU A 374 -22.05 -6.95 -2.85
CA GLU A 374 -21.86 -5.68 -2.12
C GLU A 374 -23.19 -5.02 -1.76
N SER A 375 -24.28 -5.31 -2.48
CA SER A 375 -25.59 -4.73 -2.18
C SER A 375 -26.19 -5.21 -0.86
N ILE A 376 -25.68 -6.32 -0.30
CA ILE A 376 -26.09 -6.81 1.01
C ILE A 376 -25.65 -5.81 2.08
N ASN A 377 -24.41 -5.36 2.01
CA ASN A 377 -23.86 -4.38 2.96
C ASN A 377 -24.19 -2.94 2.57
N ASP A 378 -24.31 -2.65 1.27
CA ASP A 378 -24.58 -1.31 0.75
C ASP A 378 -25.73 -1.31 -0.28
N PRO A 379 -26.99 -1.25 0.17
CA PRO A 379 -28.15 -1.23 -0.72
C PRO A 379 -28.22 -0.03 -1.68
N SER A 380 -27.43 1.01 -1.45
CA SER A 380 -27.39 2.19 -2.33
C SER A 380 -26.77 1.88 -3.71
N ARG A 381 -26.10 0.73 -3.83
CA ARG A 381 -25.40 0.28 -5.05
C ARG A 381 -26.32 -0.29 -6.13
N VAL A 382 -27.54 -0.60 -5.79
CA VAL A 382 -28.53 -1.23 -6.71
C VAL A 382 -29.93 -0.62 -6.53
N PRO A 383 -30.84 -0.77 -7.51
CA PRO A 383 -32.24 -0.38 -7.33
C PRO A 383 -32.89 -1.15 -6.16
N PRO A 384 -33.91 -0.59 -5.50
CA PRO A 384 -34.56 -1.24 -4.35
C PRO A 384 -35.00 -2.69 -4.65
N GLY A 385 -34.65 -3.59 -3.75
CA GLY A 385 -34.98 -5.02 -3.85
C GLY A 385 -34.10 -5.82 -4.83
N ARG A 386 -33.15 -5.17 -5.48
CA ARG A 386 -32.20 -5.83 -6.40
C ARG A 386 -30.95 -6.28 -5.64
N GLY A 387 -30.12 -7.08 -6.33
CA GLY A 387 -28.82 -7.55 -5.89
C GLY A 387 -27.77 -7.35 -6.96
N MET A 388 -26.54 -7.57 -6.59
CA MET A 388 -25.41 -7.61 -7.50
C MET A 388 -24.43 -8.70 -7.05
N PHE A 389 -23.56 -9.14 -7.92
CA PHE A 389 -22.46 -10.02 -7.54
C PHE A 389 -21.25 -9.70 -8.39
N HIS A 390 -20.10 -9.55 -7.76
CA HIS A 390 -18.84 -9.57 -8.49
C HIS A 390 -18.10 -10.86 -8.16
N GLY A 391 -17.58 -11.51 -9.20
CA GLY A 391 -16.75 -12.69 -9.07
C GLY A 391 -15.35 -12.41 -9.58
N ILE A 392 -14.34 -12.72 -8.78
CA ILE A 392 -12.92 -12.60 -9.13
C ILE A 392 -12.36 -14.01 -9.31
N THR A 393 -11.61 -14.23 -10.37
CA THR A 393 -10.93 -15.51 -10.63
C THR A 393 -9.46 -15.23 -10.93
N PHE A 394 -8.55 -15.92 -10.27
CA PHE A 394 -7.14 -15.84 -10.62
C PHE A 394 -6.89 -16.43 -12.00
N ALA A 395 -6.12 -15.73 -12.81
CA ALA A 395 -5.90 -16.09 -14.21
C ALA A 395 -4.51 -15.62 -14.67
N PRO A 396 -3.82 -16.37 -15.54
CA PRO A 396 -2.56 -15.90 -16.12
C PRO A 396 -2.81 -14.77 -17.12
N TYR A 397 -1.91 -13.80 -17.21
CA TYR A 397 -1.97 -12.79 -18.26
C TYR A 397 -1.62 -13.37 -19.63
N ASN A 398 -0.45 -14.01 -19.72
CA ASN A 398 0.00 -14.70 -20.92
C ASN A 398 -0.37 -16.17 -20.82
N LEU A 399 -1.30 -16.59 -21.69
CA LEU A 399 -1.63 -18.00 -21.82
C LEU A 399 -0.49 -18.76 -22.52
N GLU A 400 -0.24 -20.01 -22.09
CA GLU A 400 0.78 -20.88 -22.69
C GLU A 400 0.56 -21.01 -24.21
N GLU A 401 -0.70 -21.15 -24.62
CA GLU A 401 -1.10 -21.18 -26.02
C GLU A 401 -1.77 -19.85 -26.41
N GLY A 402 -1.23 -19.14 -27.38
CA GLY A 402 -1.79 -17.91 -27.94
C GLY A 402 -1.48 -16.63 -27.16
N GLY A 403 -0.76 -16.72 -26.05
CA GLY A 403 -0.40 -15.55 -25.25
C GLY A 403 -1.60 -14.74 -24.74
N ALA A 404 -1.39 -13.45 -24.48
CA ALA A 404 -2.46 -12.59 -23.97
C ALA A 404 -3.62 -12.38 -24.97
N ALA A 405 -3.34 -12.40 -26.27
CA ALA A 405 -4.38 -12.18 -27.29
C ALA A 405 -5.48 -13.26 -27.26
N ARG A 406 -5.16 -14.46 -26.80
CA ARG A 406 -6.12 -15.57 -26.68
C ARG A 406 -7.32 -15.22 -25.77
N TRP A 407 -7.17 -14.27 -24.84
CA TRP A 407 -8.26 -13.82 -23.97
C TRP A 407 -9.45 -13.25 -24.74
N ASP A 408 -9.24 -12.62 -25.90
CA ASP A 408 -10.34 -12.11 -26.72
C ASP A 408 -11.23 -13.24 -27.26
N GLU A 409 -10.66 -14.43 -27.44
CA GLU A 409 -11.39 -15.59 -27.99
C GLU A 409 -12.10 -16.40 -26.90
N ILE A 410 -11.46 -16.58 -25.72
CA ILE A 410 -11.97 -17.48 -24.67
C ILE A 410 -12.73 -16.76 -23.55
N LYS A 411 -12.83 -15.44 -23.60
CA LYS A 411 -13.42 -14.58 -22.56
C LYS A 411 -14.77 -15.08 -22.03
N GLU A 412 -15.72 -15.32 -22.91
CA GLU A 412 -17.06 -15.74 -22.52
C GLU A 412 -17.07 -17.18 -21.97
N GLU A 413 -16.32 -18.08 -22.58
CA GLU A 413 -16.15 -19.45 -22.09
C GLU A 413 -15.63 -19.48 -20.66
N MET A 414 -14.60 -18.66 -20.37
CA MET A 414 -14.03 -18.55 -19.02
C MET A 414 -14.99 -17.88 -18.03
N GLY A 415 -15.76 -16.90 -18.50
CA GLY A 415 -16.86 -16.32 -17.72
C GLY A 415 -17.94 -17.35 -17.35
N ASP A 416 -18.33 -18.22 -18.30
CA ASP A 416 -19.29 -19.31 -18.06
C ASP A 416 -18.73 -20.36 -17.11
N ARG A 417 -17.44 -20.66 -17.19
CA ARG A 417 -16.78 -21.58 -16.28
C ARG A 417 -16.77 -21.05 -14.86
N SER A 418 -16.42 -19.77 -14.67
CA SER A 418 -16.48 -19.11 -13.38
C SER A 418 -17.90 -19.07 -12.83
N LEU A 419 -18.91 -18.78 -13.67
CA LEU A 419 -20.32 -18.82 -13.28
C LEU A 419 -20.72 -20.20 -12.76
N ARG A 420 -20.40 -21.29 -13.50
CA ARG A 420 -20.69 -22.66 -13.06
C ARG A 420 -20.01 -23.00 -11.72
N HIS A 421 -18.83 -22.44 -11.48
CA HIS A 421 -18.16 -22.59 -10.19
C HIS A 421 -18.94 -21.89 -9.07
N TYR A 422 -19.29 -20.61 -9.23
CA TYR A 422 -20.04 -19.84 -8.22
C TYR A 422 -21.43 -20.44 -7.93
N GLN A 423 -22.09 -21.01 -8.93
CA GLN A 423 -23.40 -21.68 -8.76
C GLN A 423 -23.36 -22.87 -7.79
N LYS A 424 -22.20 -23.46 -7.52
CA LYS A 424 -22.03 -24.48 -6.48
C LYS A 424 -22.24 -23.93 -5.08
N PHE A 425 -22.05 -22.63 -4.88
CA PHE A 425 -22.08 -21.94 -3.59
C PHE A 425 -23.27 -20.96 -3.47
N ILE A 426 -23.76 -20.43 -4.58
CA ILE A 426 -24.83 -19.41 -4.63
C ILE A 426 -26.07 -20.04 -5.27
N ALA A 427 -27.11 -20.22 -4.45
CA ALA A 427 -28.30 -21.00 -4.85
C ALA A 427 -29.13 -20.37 -5.98
N ASN A 428 -29.17 -19.04 -6.03
CA ASN A 428 -29.97 -18.28 -6.99
C ASN A 428 -29.14 -17.53 -8.05
N LEU A 429 -27.87 -17.87 -8.24
CA LEU A 429 -27.08 -17.30 -9.34
C LEU A 429 -27.42 -18.05 -10.66
N THR A 430 -28.63 -17.90 -11.10
CA THR A 430 -29.22 -18.59 -12.27
C THR A 430 -29.53 -17.60 -13.38
N SER A 431 -29.77 -18.11 -14.60
CA SER A 431 -30.21 -17.28 -15.74
C SER A 431 -31.45 -16.44 -15.43
N ASP A 432 -32.38 -16.96 -14.60
CA ASP A 432 -33.58 -16.24 -14.23
C ASP A 432 -33.32 -15.05 -13.31
N ASN A 433 -32.28 -15.12 -12.46
CA ASN A 433 -31.91 -14.06 -11.54
C ASN A 433 -30.87 -13.08 -12.14
N ILE A 434 -30.04 -13.52 -13.07
CA ILE A 434 -29.06 -12.67 -13.74
C ILE A 434 -29.76 -11.74 -14.74
N VAL A 435 -29.66 -10.43 -14.55
CA VAL A 435 -30.13 -9.41 -15.48
C VAL A 435 -29.12 -9.22 -16.61
N LYS A 436 -27.84 -9.05 -16.22
CA LYS A 436 -26.74 -8.87 -17.16
C LYS A 436 -25.42 -9.28 -16.52
N ARG A 437 -24.49 -9.72 -17.36
CA ARG A 437 -23.10 -10.03 -16.98
C ARG A 437 -22.13 -9.30 -17.90
N THR A 438 -21.03 -8.80 -17.33
CA THR A 438 -19.84 -8.38 -18.08
C THR A 438 -18.63 -9.09 -17.51
N VAL A 439 -17.79 -9.63 -18.38
CA VAL A 439 -16.51 -10.27 -18.04
C VAL A 439 -15.38 -9.33 -18.41
N VAL A 440 -14.41 -9.15 -17.51
CA VAL A 440 -13.21 -8.35 -17.70
C VAL A 440 -12.00 -9.28 -17.53
N THR A 441 -11.20 -9.43 -18.57
CA THR A 441 -10.06 -10.34 -18.61
C THR A 441 -8.76 -9.66 -18.15
N PRO A 442 -7.68 -10.42 -17.88
CA PRO A 442 -6.36 -9.84 -17.67
C PRO A 442 -5.91 -8.89 -18.80
N LEU A 443 -6.25 -9.20 -20.04
CA LEU A 443 -5.94 -8.35 -21.21
C LEU A 443 -6.77 -7.05 -21.19
N ASP A 444 -8.04 -7.12 -20.77
CA ASP A 444 -8.89 -5.93 -20.64
C ASP A 444 -8.34 -4.97 -19.57
N HIS A 445 -7.81 -5.48 -18.44
CA HIS A 445 -7.16 -4.66 -17.42
C HIS A 445 -5.97 -3.87 -18.01
N ALA A 446 -5.10 -4.54 -18.77
CA ALA A 446 -3.97 -3.91 -19.42
C ALA A 446 -4.38 -2.84 -20.46
N ARG A 447 -5.44 -3.09 -21.23
CA ARG A 447 -5.99 -2.15 -22.21
C ARG A 447 -6.66 -0.95 -21.55
N ASN A 448 -7.38 -1.20 -20.45
CA ASN A 448 -8.11 -0.15 -19.72
C ASN A 448 -7.17 0.81 -19.00
N LEU A 449 -6.08 0.31 -18.40
CA LEU A 449 -5.13 1.09 -17.61
C LEU A 449 -3.68 0.85 -18.07
N PRO A 450 -3.32 1.20 -19.33
CA PRO A 450 -2.06 0.84 -19.96
C PRO A 450 -0.81 1.48 -19.31
N ASN A 451 -1.00 2.53 -18.49
CA ASN A 451 0.08 3.18 -17.73
C ASN A 451 0.12 2.74 -16.25
N SER A 452 -0.70 1.76 -15.86
CA SER A 452 -0.77 1.26 -14.48
C SER A 452 -0.78 -0.25 -14.42
N MET A 453 -1.62 -0.93 -15.22
CA MET A 453 -1.83 -2.37 -15.20
C MET A 453 -1.14 -3.05 -16.40
N VAL A 454 0.13 -2.73 -16.61
CA VAL A 454 0.95 -3.34 -17.67
C VAL A 454 1.00 -4.85 -17.45
N GLY A 455 0.82 -5.64 -18.53
CA GLY A 455 0.81 -7.09 -18.43
C GLY A 455 -0.32 -7.65 -17.56
N GLY A 456 -1.42 -6.90 -17.38
CA GLY A 456 -2.54 -7.29 -16.54
C GLY A 456 -2.25 -7.25 -15.04
N ASP A 457 -1.08 -6.79 -14.61
CA ASP A 457 -0.74 -6.67 -13.18
C ASP A 457 -1.55 -5.55 -12.54
N VAL A 458 -2.60 -5.92 -11.81
CA VAL A 458 -3.50 -4.96 -11.16
C VAL A 458 -2.87 -4.23 -9.98
N HIS A 459 -1.70 -4.69 -9.50
CA HIS A 459 -0.89 -4.05 -8.48
C HIS A 459 0.30 -3.25 -9.03
N GLY A 460 0.42 -3.20 -10.36
CA GLY A 460 1.43 -2.42 -11.09
C GLY A 460 2.73 -3.16 -11.32
N VAL A 461 3.41 -3.62 -10.27
CA VAL A 461 4.59 -4.51 -10.34
C VAL A 461 4.51 -5.54 -9.22
N ALA A 462 5.15 -6.69 -9.43
CA ALA A 462 5.13 -7.79 -8.46
C ALA A 462 5.64 -7.35 -7.08
N PRO A 463 5.02 -7.84 -6.00
CA PRO A 463 5.46 -7.56 -4.64
C PRO A 463 6.56 -8.55 -4.19
N TYR A 464 7.52 -8.84 -5.06
CA TYR A 464 8.65 -9.71 -4.73
C TYR A 464 9.59 -9.07 -3.72
N PHE A 465 10.23 -9.90 -2.89
CA PHE A 465 11.13 -9.45 -1.83
C PHE A 465 12.21 -8.47 -2.33
N TYR A 466 12.84 -8.77 -3.45
CA TYR A 466 13.88 -7.91 -4.05
C TYR A 466 13.35 -6.62 -4.68
N GLN A 467 12.01 -6.46 -4.76
CA GLN A 467 11.31 -5.35 -5.39
C GLN A 467 10.32 -4.68 -4.41
N THR A 468 10.76 -4.48 -3.16
CA THR A 468 9.96 -3.87 -2.09
C THR A 468 10.69 -2.68 -1.46
N ALA A 469 9.99 -1.88 -0.69
CA ALA A 469 10.49 -0.72 0.06
C ALA A 469 11.40 0.18 -0.81
N GLY A 470 12.63 0.42 -0.38
CA GLY A 470 13.63 1.23 -1.10
C GLY A 470 14.13 0.64 -2.43
N HIS A 471 13.60 -0.50 -2.85
CA HIS A 471 13.87 -1.11 -4.17
C HIS A 471 12.63 -1.19 -5.07
N ARG A 472 11.50 -0.60 -4.67
CA ARG A 472 10.28 -0.64 -5.47
C ARG A 472 10.07 0.65 -6.28
N PRO A 473 9.87 0.59 -7.61
CA PRO A 473 9.94 -0.59 -8.50
C PRO A 473 11.38 -1.01 -8.81
N THR A 474 12.32 -0.10 -8.67
CA THR A 474 13.77 -0.28 -8.79
C THR A 474 14.48 0.67 -7.82
N PRO A 475 15.74 0.39 -7.42
CA PRO A 475 16.49 1.30 -6.55
C PRO A 475 16.60 2.73 -7.08
N ASP A 476 16.70 2.91 -8.41
CA ASP A 476 16.81 4.23 -9.04
C ASP A 476 15.52 5.07 -8.92
N LEU A 477 14.35 4.43 -8.82
CA LEU A 477 13.04 5.07 -8.86
C LEU A 477 12.30 5.05 -7.51
N ALA A 478 12.86 4.37 -6.51
CA ALA A 478 12.19 4.13 -5.24
C ALA A 478 11.88 5.40 -4.43
N GLN A 479 12.60 6.50 -4.70
CA GLN A 479 12.40 7.78 -4.03
C GLN A 479 11.44 8.72 -4.80
N TYR A 480 10.60 8.15 -5.68
CA TYR A 480 9.59 8.86 -6.49
C TYR A 480 10.15 9.83 -7.53
N THR A 481 11.45 9.96 -7.67
CA THR A 481 12.14 10.80 -8.66
C THR A 481 12.71 9.95 -9.78
N VAL A 482 12.95 10.57 -10.94
CA VAL A 482 13.55 9.91 -12.10
C VAL A 482 14.92 10.55 -12.38
N PRO A 483 16.03 9.79 -12.28
CA PRO A 483 17.35 10.31 -12.61
C PRO A 483 17.41 10.93 -14.00
N GLY A 484 18.04 12.11 -14.12
CA GLY A 484 18.17 12.85 -15.38
C GLY A 484 16.99 13.79 -15.69
N VAL A 485 15.89 13.75 -14.92
CA VAL A 485 14.75 14.64 -15.12
C VAL A 485 14.33 15.27 -13.80
N GLU A 486 14.93 16.41 -13.47
CA GLU A 486 14.57 17.18 -12.28
C GLU A 486 13.11 17.65 -12.33
N ARG A 487 12.48 17.87 -11.16
CA ARG A 487 11.09 18.34 -11.01
C ARG A 487 10.04 17.41 -11.61
N PHE A 488 10.42 16.17 -11.91
CA PHE A 488 9.49 15.12 -12.29
C PHE A 488 9.37 14.09 -11.17
N TYR A 489 8.13 13.76 -10.80
CA TYR A 489 7.83 12.81 -9.73
C TYR A 489 6.91 11.71 -10.22
N LEU A 490 7.25 10.47 -9.91
CA LEU A 490 6.40 9.33 -10.18
C LEU A 490 5.35 9.14 -9.09
N VAL A 491 4.18 8.68 -9.48
CA VAL A 491 3.10 8.27 -8.58
C VAL A 491 2.38 7.06 -9.15
N GLY A 492 2.02 6.10 -8.30
CA GLY A 492 1.26 4.94 -8.75
C GLY A 492 1.46 3.70 -7.88
N PRO A 493 0.72 2.61 -8.16
CA PRO A 493 0.77 1.37 -7.38
C PRO A 493 2.08 0.61 -7.54
N PHE A 494 2.86 0.91 -8.57
CA PHE A 494 4.19 0.35 -8.82
C PHE A 494 5.27 0.93 -7.91
N LEU A 495 4.98 1.93 -7.10
CA LEU A 495 5.88 2.52 -6.10
C LEU A 495 5.59 1.99 -4.70
N HIS A 496 6.49 2.28 -3.74
CA HIS A 496 6.25 1.99 -2.32
C HIS A 496 4.96 2.69 -1.82
N PRO A 497 4.13 2.04 -0.99
CA PRO A 497 4.27 0.70 -0.41
C PRO A 497 3.86 -0.44 -1.35
N GLY A 498 3.18 -0.18 -2.45
CA GLY A 498 2.78 -1.19 -3.40
C GLY A 498 1.39 -1.02 -3.97
N GLY A 499 0.93 -2.05 -4.67
CA GLY A 499 -0.39 -2.15 -5.25
C GLY A 499 -1.50 -2.30 -4.23
N GLY A 500 -2.73 -2.15 -4.71
CA GLY A 500 -3.91 -2.03 -3.85
C GLY A 500 -4.17 -0.58 -3.43
N VAL A 501 -5.16 -0.38 -2.56
CA VAL A 501 -5.55 0.97 -2.11
C VAL A 501 -4.79 1.30 -0.81
N PHE A 502 -3.56 1.78 -0.95
CA PHE A 502 -2.72 2.24 0.15
C PHE A 502 -2.73 3.76 0.35
N GLY A 503 -3.03 4.52 -0.70
CA GLY A 503 -2.86 5.98 -0.70
C GLY A 503 -1.38 6.37 -0.79
N ALA A 504 -0.59 5.67 -1.62
CA ALA A 504 0.85 5.89 -1.81
C ALA A 504 1.20 7.32 -2.27
N GLY A 505 0.23 8.04 -2.86
CA GLY A 505 0.38 9.45 -3.22
C GLY A 505 0.76 10.36 -2.05
N ARG A 506 0.45 9.95 -0.79
CA ARG A 506 0.88 10.67 0.41
C ARG A 506 2.41 10.70 0.53
N ALA A 507 3.07 9.56 0.34
CA ALA A 507 4.53 9.47 0.39
C ALA A 507 5.19 10.25 -0.77
N THR A 508 4.59 10.22 -1.97
CA THR A 508 5.03 11.08 -3.09
C THR A 508 4.89 12.56 -2.73
N ALA A 509 3.74 12.98 -2.15
CA ALA A 509 3.55 14.35 -1.69
C ALA A 509 4.60 14.76 -0.65
N MET A 510 4.89 13.93 0.34
CA MET A 510 5.94 14.20 1.34
C MET A 510 7.30 14.48 0.69
N ARG A 511 7.71 13.66 -0.29
CA ARG A 511 8.95 13.88 -1.05
C ARG A 511 8.91 15.18 -1.84
N MET A 512 7.77 15.51 -2.45
CA MET A 512 7.61 16.78 -3.17
C MET A 512 7.67 17.99 -2.23
N PHE A 513 7.04 17.91 -1.07
CA PHE A 513 7.09 18.96 -0.05
C PHE A 513 8.51 19.25 0.40
N GLU A 514 9.28 18.19 0.68
CA GLU A 514 10.70 18.30 1.03
C GLU A 514 11.50 19.05 -0.05
N HIS A 515 11.35 18.67 -1.32
CA HIS A 515 12.06 19.28 -2.44
C HIS A 515 11.57 20.70 -2.79
N LEU A 516 10.31 21.02 -2.49
CA LEU A 516 9.73 22.35 -2.73
C LEU A 516 9.84 23.28 -1.53
N GLY A 517 10.46 22.82 -0.43
CA GLY A 517 10.61 23.61 0.81
C GLY A 517 9.27 23.90 1.50
N LEU A 518 8.28 22.99 1.37
CA LEU A 518 6.97 23.11 2.00
C LEU A 518 6.90 22.31 3.29
N ASP A 519 6.14 22.80 4.27
CA ASP A 519 5.92 22.13 5.55
C ASP A 519 4.74 21.13 5.43
N PHE A 520 5.07 19.83 5.30
CA PHE A 520 4.07 18.78 5.20
C PHE A 520 3.27 18.60 6.50
N ASP A 521 3.95 18.64 7.64
CA ASP A 521 3.31 18.41 8.94
C ASP A 521 2.29 19.50 9.26
N ARG A 522 2.55 20.75 8.88
CA ARG A 522 1.59 21.84 8.97
C ARG A 522 0.35 21.57 8.12
N VAL A 523 0.52 21.20 6.85
CA VAL A 523 -0.60 20.96 5.94
C VAL A 523 -1.42 19.73 6.35
N ALA A 524 -0.76 18.67 6.82
CA ALA A 524 -1.41 17.47 7.31
C ALA A 524 -2.08 17.67 8.69
N GLY A 525 -1.53 18.56 9.53
CA GLY A 525 -2.00 18.83 10.88
C GLY A 525 -3.05 19.93 11.00
N ASP A 526 -3.20 20.80 9.99
CA ASP A 526 -4.23 21.85 9.95
C ASP A 526 -5.64 21.22 9.89
N GLN A 527 -6.12 20.78 11.05
CA GLN A 527 -7.56 20.57 11.27
C GLN A 527 -8.20 21.95 11.20
N VAL A 528 -9.05 22.13 10.21
CA VAL A 528 -9.73 23.40 9.95
C VAL A 528 -10.46 23.86 11.21
N ALA A 529 -9.96 24.93 11.84
CA ALA A 529 -10.73 25.70 12.80
C ALA A 529 -11.92 26.31 12.04
N GLY A 530 -13.11 25.76 12.20
CA GLY A 530 -14.31 26.34 11.62
C GLY A 530 -15.44 25.33 11.45
N GLY A 531 -16.25 25.13 12.50
CA GLY A 531 -17.50 24.40 12.44
C GLY A 531 -17.89 23.85 13.80
N GLU A 532 -18.61 24.63 14.57
CA GLU A 532 -19.26 24.19 15.80
C GLU A 532 -20.23 23.03 15.54
N THR A 533 -20.22 22.10 16.49
CA THR A 533 -21.30 21.17 16.89
C THR A 533 -21.64 20.00 15.98
N GLY A 534 -21.22 18.87 16.46
CA GLY A 534 -21.73 17.55 16.14
C GLY A 534 -21.05 16.53 17.04
N GLN A 535 -21.66 16.20 18.19
CA GLN A 535 -21.19 15.14 19.08
C GLN A 535 -21.19 13.81 18.34
N GLY A 536 -20.04 13.45 17.77
CA GLY A 536 -19.71 12.12 17.28
C GLY A 536 -18.64 11.55 18.20
N SER A 537 -18.98 10.53 18.94
CA SER A 537 -18.13 9.86 19.91
C SER A 537 -16.79 9.47 19.32
N SER A 538 -15.72 10.18 19.69
CA SER A 538 -14.35 9.73 19.49
C SER A 538 -14.12 8.48 20.34
N ARG A 539 -14.20 7.30 19.74
CA ARG A 539 -13.69 6.09 20.36
C ARG A 539 -12.17 6.13 20.31
N THR A 540 -11.58 6.74 21.31
CA THR A 540 -10.18 6.54 21.64
C THR A 540 -10.01 5.07 22.05
N VAL A 541 -9.39 4.27 21.19
CA VAL A 541 -8.96 2.92 21.59
C VAL A 541 -7.76 3.11 22.51
N THR A 542 -8.02 3.10 23.79
CA THR A 542 -7.00 3.02 24.84
C THR A 542 -6.47 1.59 24.83
N LEU A 543 -5.27 1.37 24.28
CA LEU A 543 -4.56 0.11 24.48
C LEU A 543 -4.21 0.02 25.98
N GLY A 544 -4.87 -0.90 26.68
CA GLY A 544 -4.66 -1.15 28.09
C GLY A 544 -3.21 -1.53 28.37
N ALA A 545 -2.57 -0.78 29.27
CA ALA A 545 -1.27 -1.10 29.82
C ALA A 545 -1.41 -2.35 30.70
N GLY A 546 -1.10 -3.52 30.14
CA GLY A 546 -0.92 -4.76 30.90
C GLY A 546 0.43 -4.72 31.63
N ASN A 547 0.40 -4.93 32.91
CA ASN A 547 1.52 -4.96 33.85
C ASN A 547 2.71 -5.81 33.37
N ALA A 548 3.85 -5.15 33.17
CA ALA A 548 5.15 -5.79 33.15
C ALA A 548 5.75 -5.76 34.57
N ALA A 549 5.60 -6.87 35.29
CA ALA A 549 6.36 -7.15 36.49
C ALA A 549 7.04 -8.51 36.34
N GLY A 550 8.35 -8.52 36.36
CA GLY A 550 9.20 -9.66 36.71
C GLY A 550 9.88 -10.36 35.55
N LEU A 551 11.15 -10.00 35.35
CA LEU A 551 12.26 -10.97 35.25
C LEU A 551 13.59 -10.19 35.28
N ARG A 552 14.34 -10.42 36.35
CA ARG A 552 15.70 -9.91 36.54
C ARG A 552 16.73 -10.90 36.00
N ALA A 553 17.70 -10.32 35.31
CA ALA A 553 19.13 -10.61 35.28
C ALA A 553 19.66 -12.03 35.06
N ALA A 554 20.49 -12.15 34.03
CA ALA A 554 21.84 -12.72 34.20
C ALA A 554 22.76 -12.19 33.09
N SER A 555 23.83 -11.54 33.53
CA SER A 555 24.95 -11.06 32.72
C SER A 555 25.90 -12.21 32.38
N ALA A 556 26.45 -12.24 31.18
CA ALA A 556 27.84 -12.59 30.92
C ALA A 556 28.19 -12.32 29.46
N ALA A 557 29.15 -11.46 29.24
CA ALA A 557 29.84 -11.32 27.97
C ALA A 557 30.88 -12.42 27.79
N PRO A 558 31.23 -12.78 26.57
CA PRO A 558 32.61 -13.02 26.26
C PRO A 558 33.13 -12.20 25.07
N THR A 559 34.39 -11.91 25.25
CA THR A 559 35.41 -11.21 24.53
C THR A 559 35.55 -11.53 23.03
N ALA A 560 36.01 -10.49 22.33
CA ALA A 560 36.38 -10.43 20.92
C ALA A 560 37.50 -11.39 20.50
N SER A 561 37.47 -11.80 19.24
CA SER A 561 38.66 -12.21 18.48
C SER A 561 38.57 -11.77 17.03
N ALA A 562 39.62 -11.13 16.64
CA ALA A 562 40.17 -10.51 15.47
C ALA A 562 39.80 -10.99 14.05
N ALA A 563 39.54 -10.00 13.21
CA ALA A 563 40.17 -9.63 11.94
C ALA A 563 40.32 -10.65 10.79
N SER A 564 39.68 -10.31 9.68
CA SER A 564 40.28 -10.53 8.36
C SER A 564 39.91 -9.37 7.43
N THR A 565 40.92 -8.68 6.96
CA THR A 565 40.89 -7.54 6.03
C THR A 565 40.70 -8.04 4.61
N ALA A 566 39.69 -7.53 3.90
CA ALA A 566 39.66 -7.55 2.45
C ALA A 566 39.47 -6.12 1.94
N SER A 567 40.50 -5.63 1.27
CA SER A 567 40.58 -4.34 0.58
C SER A 567 39.65 -4.32 -0.63
N VAL A 568 38.79 -3.31 -0.74
CA VAL A 568 38.12 -2.94 -1.99
C VAL A 568 38.37 -1.45 -2.23
N ALA A 569 38.87 -1.16 -3.41
CA ALA A 569 39.30 0.16 -3.86
C ALA A 569 38.13 1.17 -4.01
N PRO A 570 38.38 2.48 -3.87
CA PRO A 570 37.37 3.51 -3.89
C PRO A 570 37.13 4.07 -5.28
N GLY A 571 35.87 4.24 -5.62
CA GLY A 571 35.44 4.92 -6.82
C GLY A 571 33.98 5.36 -6.71
N ALA A 572 33.68 6.35 -5.88
CA ALA A 572 32.38 7.02 -5.88
C ALA A 572 32.59 8.53 -5.80
N THR A 573 32.24 9.23 -6.86
CA THR A 573 32.15 10.69 -6.94
C THR A 573 31.12 11.21 -5.94
N ALA A 574 31.55 12.10 -5.08
CA ALA A 574 30.72 12.78 -4.08
C ALA A 574 29.66 13.66 -4.77
N VAL A 575 28.41 13.44 -4.40
CA VAL A 575 27.28 14.34 -4.70
C VAL A 575 27.39 15.56 -3.77
N PRO A 576 27.23 16.81 -4.23
CA PRO A 576 27.25 17.98 -3.36
C PRO A 576 26.07 17.95 -2.37
N ARG A 577 26.37 18.06 -1.09
CA ARG A 577 25.38 18.25 -0.02
C ARG A 577 24.76 19.64 -0.09
N ALA A 578 23.43 19.70 0.07
CA ALA A 578 22.71 20.94 0.30
C ALA A 578 23.19 21.62 1.61
N PRO A 579 23.09 22.96 1.72
CA PRO A 579 23.50 23.67 2.91
C PRO A 579 22.70 23.20 4.13
N VAL A 580 23.40 22.95 5.24
CA VAL A 580 22.82 22.56 6.53
C VAL A 580 22.00 23.73 7.06
N ASP A 581 20.71 23.52 7.30
CA ASP A 581 19.84 24.48 7.97
C ASP A 581 20.29 24.63 9.44
N ASP A 582 20.56 25.87 9.86
CA ASP A 582 21.08 26.22 11.19
C ASP A 582 20.10 25.85 12.34
N GLN A 583 18.92 25.34 12.04
CA GLN A 583 17.87 24.96 13.00
C GLN A 583 17.77 23.45 13.25
N THR A 584 18.58 22.62 12.60
CA THR A 584 18.54 21.16 12.77
C THR A 584 19.79 20.62 13.44
N ILE A 585 19.62 19.66 14.35
CA ILE A 585 20.72 18.92 14.98
C ILE A 585 20.81 17.56 14.31
N THR A 586 21.93 17.26 13.66
CA THR A 586 22.17 15.95 13.06
C THR A 586 23.15 15.14 13.90
N LEU A 587 22.77 13.94 14.29
CA LEU A 587 23.62 12.95 14.94
C LEU A 587 24.17 12.00 13.87
N TYR A 588 25.48 11.80 13.88
CA TYR A 588 26.18 11.01 12.87
C TYR A 588 26.63 9.67 13.43
N GLY A 589 26.62 8.64 12.61
CA GLY A 589 27.23 7.36 12.90
C GLY A 589 28.75 7.37 12.77
N PRO A 590 29.43 6.27 13.17
CA PRO A 590 30.90 6.18 13.14
C PRO A 590 31.48 6.36 11.72
N ALA A 591 30.75 5.99 10.66
CA ALA A 591 31.16 6.18 9.26
C ALA A 591 30.74 7.56 8.70
N GLY A 592 30.11 8.42 9.53
CA GLY A 592 29.66 9.76 9.15
C GLY A 592 28.31 9.81 8.45
N GLU A 593 27.56 8.72 8.46
CA GLU A 593 26.18 8.64 8.00
C GLU A 593 25.22 9.36 8.97
N ASP A 594 24.15 9.94 8.44
CA ASP A 594 23.12 10.61 9.22
C ASP A 594 22.25 9.58 9.94
N LEU A 595 22.44 9.43 11.26
CA LEU A 595 21.64 8.52 12.09
C LEU A 595 20.32 9.14 12.50
N MET A 596 20.34 10.42 12.88
CA MET A 596 19.13 11.11 13.33
C MET A 596 19.26 12.61 13.07
N THR A 597 18.20 13.22 12.57
CA THR A 597 18.07 14.67 12.46
C THR A 597 16.95 15.13 13.39
N ILE A 598 17.27 15.95 14.37
CA ILE A 598 16.31 16.57 15.28
C ILE A 598 15.90 17.93 14.69
N ARG A 599 14.62 18.12 14.45
CA ARG A 599 14.06 19.35 13.86
C ARG A 599 13.47 20.29 14.91
N SER A 600 12.96 19.74 16.00
CA SER A 600 12.42 20.57 17.08
C SER A 600 12.49 19.86 18.43
N ILE A 601 12.69 20.65 19.47
CA ILE A 601 12.55 20.25 20.87
C ILE A 601 11.57 21.23 21.51
N ALA A 602 10.42 20.74 21.96
CA ALA A 602 9.36 21.55 22.54
C ALA A 602 8.94 21.01 23.91
N ARG A 603 8.42 21.87 24.77
CA ARG A 603 7.82 21.45 26.05
C ARG A 603 6.34 21.19 25.86
N GLU A 604 5.89 19.99 26.20
CA GLU A 604 4.46 19.64 26.31
C GLU A 604 4.15 19.24 27.76
N GLY A 605 3.54 20.14 28.51
CA GLY A 605 3.27 19.92 29.94
C GLY A 605 4.56 19.74 30.76
N ALA A 606 4.75 18.57 31.36
CA ALA A 606 5.96 18.19 32.12
C ALA A 606 7.01 17.45 31.29
N GLU A 607 6.74 17.17 30.00
CA GLU A 607 7.62 16.39 29.14
C GLU A 607 8.31 17.28 28.10
N LEU A 608 9.52 16.88 27.67
CA LEU A 608 10.18 17.41 26.48
C LEU A 608 9.85 16.51 25.30
N VAL A 609 9.31 17.08 24.24
CA VAL A 609 9.01 16.38 23.00
C VAL A 609 10.07 16.73 21.98
N VAL A 610 10.79 15.71 21.51
CA VAL A 610 11.81 15.80 20.48
C VAL A 610 11.20 15.28 19.19
N LYS A 611 11.11 16.12 18.15
CA LYS A 611 10.63 15.73 16.82
C LYS A 611 11.78 15.80 15.84
N GLY A 612 11.85 14.81 14.95
CA GLY A 612 12.91 14.73 13.97
C GLY A 612 12.73 13.58 13.01
N GLN A 613 13.81 13.14 12.42
CA GLN A 613 13.84 11.98 11.53
C GLN A 613 15.02 11.08 11.89
N ALA A 614 14.81 9.78 11.91
CA ALA A 614 15.87 8.79 11.98
C ALA A 614 16.22 8.30 10.57
N TYR A 615 17.49 8.10 10.29
CA TYR A 615 18.02 7.64 8.99
C TYR A 615 17.48 8.45 7.79
N GLY A 616 17.34 9.77 7.97
CA GLY A 616 16.94 10.70 6.92
C GLY A 616 15.47 10.65 6.48
N THR A 617 14.69 9.64 6.88
CA THR A 617 13.34 9.43 6.34
C THR A 617 12.28 9.05 7.37
N MET A 618 12.65 8.46 8.51
CA MET A 618 11.69 7.99 9.51
C MET A 618 11.30 9.12 10.47
N PRO A 619 10.04 9.59 10.51
CA PRO A 619 9.60 10.56 11.49
C PRO A 619 9.80 10.01 12.90
N LEU A 620 10.51 10.74 13.73
CA LEU A 620 10.72 10.41 15.14
C LEU A 620 10.03 11.43 16.01
N THR A 621 9.18 10.96 16.92
CA THR A 621 8.67 11.76 18.03
C THR A 621 9.01 11.03 19.32
N ALA A 622 9.96 11.57 20.08
CA ALA A 622 10.35 11.02 21.37
C ALA A 622 9.89 11.96 22.49
N LYS A 623 9.31 11.39 23.55
CA LYS A 623 8.92 12.12 24.75
C LYS A 623 9.90 11.78 25.86
N LEU A 624 10.56 12.80 26.40
CA LEU A 624 11.51 12.68 27.49
C LEU A 624 10.84 13.16 28.79
N ARG A 625 10.63 12.23 29.72
CA ARG A 625 10.07 12.54 31.05
C ARG A 625 11.15 13.05 32.01
N PRO A 626 10.79 13.81 33.04
CA PRO A 626 11.76 14.33 34.00
C PRO A 626 12.68 13.28 34.66
N GLU A 627 12.14 12.05 34.87
CA GLU A 627 12.92 10.93 35.42
C GLU A 627 14.00 10.44 34.45
N GLN A 628 13.68 10.41 33.16
CA GLN A 628 14.60 10.00 32.11
C GLN A 628 15.67 11.04 31.88
N ALA A 629 15.30 12.33 31.89
CA ALA A 629 16.27 13.43 31.84
C ALA A 629 17.27 13.38 33.02
N ARG A 630 16.77 13.12 34.22
CA ARG A 630 17.65 12.92 35.41
C ARG A 630 18.55 11.69 35.27
N ARG A 631 18.11 10.62 34.62
CA ARG A 631 18.95 9.45 34.32
C ARG A 631 20.05 9.79 33.31
N ILE A 632 19.71 10.49 32.24
CA ILE A 632 20.70 10.95 31.24
C ILE A 632 21.77 11.80 31.90
N LEU A 633 21.39 12.79 32.74
CA LEU A 633 22.34 13.63 33.48
C LEU A 633 23.27 12.83 34.41
N ARG A 634 22.76 11.76 35.05
CA ARG A 634 23.60 10.87 35.87
C ARG A 634 24.54 10.01 35.05
N MET A 635 24.11 9.55 33.85
CA MET A 635 24.95 8.76 32.93
C MET A 635 26.10 9.58 32.35
N LEU A 636 25.91 10.88 32.16
CA LEU A 636 26.94 11.78 31.65
C LEU A 636 28.16 11.96 32.60
N GLY A 637 28.01 11.63 33.88
CA GLY A 637 29.10 11.73 34.86
C GLY A 637 29.70 13.14 34.99
N LEU A 638 30.30 13.45 36.13
CA LEU A 638 30.89 14.77 36.38
C LEU A 638 32.06 15.14 35.43
N SER A 639 32.71 14.13 34.84
CA SER A 639 33.84 14.32 33.91
C SER A 639 33.43 14.83 32.53
N VAL A 640 32.13 14.69 32.14
CA VAL A 640 31.63 15.14 30.85
C VAL A 640 31.16 16.60 30.87
N PHE A 641 30.85 17.15 32.03
CA PHE A 641 30.41 18.55 32.18
C PHE A 641 31.41 19.59 31.65
N PRO A 642 32.72 19.51 31.96
CA PRO A 642 33.71 20.43 31.39
C PRO A 642 33.81 20.29 29.86
N LEU A 643 33.66 19.07 29.34
CA LEU A 643 33.67 18.79 27.90
C LEU A 643 32.46 19.44 27.21
N LEU A 644 31.25 19.29 27.75
CA LEU A 644 30.03 19.91 27.22
C LEU A 644 30.14 21.43 27.23
N PHE A 645 30.72 22.02 28.28
CA PHE A 645 30.91 23.46 28.36
C PHE A 645 31.90 23.96 27.31
N THR A 646 33.01 23.24 27.10
CA THR A 646 33.97 23.58 26.04
C THR A 646 33.44 23.30 24.64
N PHE A 647 32.53 22.33 24.49
CA PHE A 647 31.90 21.99 23.22
C PHE A 647 31.02 23.12 22.69
N LEU A 648 30.33 23.88 23.56
CA LEU A 648 29.53 25.05 23.19
C LEU A 648 30.35 26.18 22.54
N PHE A 649 31.67 26.21 22.78
CA PHE A 649 32.58 27.25 22.27
C PHE A 649 33.54 26.73 21.19
N ARG A 650 33.55 25.43 20.88
CA ARG A 650 34.36 24.85 19.81
C ARG A 650 33.64 24.92 18.48
N ARG A 651 34.21 25.61 17.50
CA ARG A 651 33.78 25.50 16.12
C ARG A 651 34.24 24.14 15.56
N SER A 652 33.34 23.42 14.88
CA SER A 652 33.69 22.21 14.10
C SER A 652 34.75 22.62 13.09
N LYS A 653 35.86 21.89 13.02
CA LYS A 653 36.75 22.03 11.87
C LYS A 653 36.00 21.63 10.61
N PRO A 654 36.14 22.37 9.49
CA PRO A 654 35.67 21.86 8.20
C PRO A 654 36.33 20.49 7.98
N ARG A 655 35.56 19.49 7.54
CA ARG A 655 36.13 18.21 7.12
C ARG A 655 36.90 18.48 5.84
N ASP A 656 38.21 18.61 5.96
CA ASP A 656 39.12 18.71 4.82
C ASP A 656 39.06 17.41 4.00
N ALA A 657 39.20 17.61 2.70
CA ALA A 657 39.39 16.55 1.72
C ALA A 657 40.59 15.67 2.11
N PRO A 658 40.65 14.41 1.68
CA PRO A 658 41.76 13.53 1.99
C PRO A 658 43.06 14.15 1.46
N SER A 659 44.02 14.28 2.35
CA SER A 659 45.41 14.54 1.95
C SER A 659 45.97 13.35 1.21
N ASP A 660 46.63 13.61 0.12
CA ASP A 660 47.31 12.75 -0.86
C ASP A 660 47.94 11.46 -0.29
#